data_03f65b50cb3cb39c7d2988350eadd7d0
#
_entry.id   03f65b50cb3cb39c7d2988350eadd7d0
#
_cell.length_a   1.000
_cell.length_b   1.000
_cell.length_c   1.000
_cell.angle_alpha   90.00
_cell.angle_beta   90.00
_cell.angle_gamma   90.00
#
_symmetry.space_group_name_H-M   'P 1'
#
loop_
_entity.id
_entity.type
_entity.pdbx_description
1 polymer ?
#
loop_
_entity_poly.entity_id
_entity_poly.type
_entity_poly.pdbx_seq_one_letter_code
_entity_poly.pdbx_strand_id
1 'polypeptide(L)'
;MTPMSKQNSRPEQGELLPHADTGASPAALTMPAARPAQARPGRRPLWARLLGRLIEPWLGLKTEPEQLQHDPAQPVVYVLEDYGLSNALILDKACRDAGLPSPLVPLPGNLTGRKRAYVALSRRSSNNALIPEQRGARTHSDSLAKLLQAHRDNPALDVRLVPVSIFVGRAPDKQSGWFAVLFSENWALVGRFRRLLAVPLNGRDSIVRFAPPISLRETVDEGLDSERTVRKLQRVLRTHFRRIRESIIGPDLSTRRLLVDKVLEADSVREAIAAQAKRDNSKPADAWKKAQAYAWEIAADYSSPVVRSASFMLSHVWNRIYAGVLVHHLDKFKEAAPGHEVIYVPSHRSHMDYLLLSYLLYDRGIVPPHIVAGINLNLPVVGTLLRKGGAFFIRRSIRGNALYSAVLGEYVAQLVAGGYSIECFVEGGRSRTGRLLQPKGGMISMTLRAYLRQPRKPVLFQPIYVGYEKLMEGNSYLDELSGRPKEKESIWALLWGIPKVLKQNYGQVVVNFGEPIALNDVLAQQAPDWDGQPVSEDEKPAWLSGTVDTLAEQIQVHINGAADVNPINLLALALLSTPKHAMSEADLIAQIELCKKLLVEMPYSDRVTVTPHTPERIIAHAEEINVLTRIKHPLGDVLSVSGDNAVLLSYFRNNVLHLFTASSWVACCFQNNRRMSRAGLLRLGRGLYPFLQQELFLPWSEDEFAARIDQTIAVFVREGLLQHVSEDEGGMLARSTGQTDEVFRLRAIGHSLQQAFERYYIAISVLVKNGPGVLGAAELESLCQQAAQRLSLLYAPAAPEFFDKSLFRGFIQKMRELRLVWPDENSKLLFDERLDAWAKDAKFILGRELRHTIERISPEAVKPEEPAA
;
A
#
# COMPACT_ATOMS: atom_id res chain seq x y z
N MET A 1 31.67 -35.76 38.30
CA MET A 1 30.96 -36.60 39.33
C MET A 1 29.49 -36.52 39.00
N THR A 2 28.99 -37.61 38.52
CA THR A 2 27.60 -37.99 38.22
C THR A 2 26.87 -38.40 39.54
N PRO A 3 25.62 -38.83 39.54
CA PRO A 3 24.29 -38.30 39.10
C PRO A 3 23.16 -38.58 40.15
N MET A 4 21.94 -38.64 39.66
CA MET A 4 20.67 -39.18 40.25
C MET A 4 19.73 -38.13 40.86
N SER A 5 18.37 -38.17 40.79
CA SER A 5 17.42 -39.05 40.10
C SER A 5 16.03 -38.46 40.25
N LYS A 6 15.18 -38.81 39.32
CA LYS A 6 13.71 -38.85 39.28
C LYS A 6 12.92 -38.64 40.62
N GLN A 7 11.82 -37.85 40.54
CA GLN A 7 10.50 -38.47 40.85
C GLN A 7 9.30 -37.65 40.38
N ASN A 8 8.30 -38.40 39.89
CA ASN A 8 6.94 -38.03 39.50
C ASN A 8 6.08 -37.59 40.71
N SER A 9 5.11 -36.72 40.48
CA SER A 9 3.79 -36.86 41.11
C SER A 9 2.73 -36.03 40.37
N ARG A 10 1.66 -36.70 39.83
CA ARG A 10 0.30 -36.18 39.62
C ARG A 10 -0.41 -36.12 40.98
N PRO A 11 -1.45 -35.28 41.12
CA PRO A 11 -2.76 -35.75 41.55
C PRO A 11 -3.86 -35.19 40.62
N GLU A 12 -4.76 -36.02 40.15
CA GLU A 12 -6.02 -36.55 40.71
C GLU A 12 -7.21 -35.59 40.67
N GLN A 13 -8.22 -36.10 40.09
CA GLN A 13 -9.60 -35.80 39.76
C GLN A 13 -10.47 -35.32 40.96
N GLY A 14 -11.53 -34.59 40.63
CA GLY A 14 -12.65 -34.30 41.48
C GLY A 14 -13.92 -34.11 40.67
N GLU A 15 -14.74 -35.16 40.67
CA GLU A 15 -16.10 -35.25 40.10
C GLU A 15 -17.09 -34.30 40.78
N LEU A 16 -18.17 -33.97 40.05
CA LEU A 16 -19.53 -33.96 40.55
C LEU A 16 -20.57 -33.80 39.40
N LEU A 17 -21.32 -34.90 39.16
CA LEU A 17 -22.65 -34.99 38.57
C LEU A 17 -23.68 -34.92 39.74
N PRO A 18 -25.01 -34.95 39.63
CA PRO A 18 -25.87 -35.35 38.49
C PRO A 18 -27.28 -34.64 38.39
N HIS A 19 -28.10 -34.96 37.41
CA HIS A 19 -29.49 -35.45 37.40
C HIS A 19 -30.07 -35.34 35.99
N ALA A 20 -30.40 -36.39 35.30
CA ALA A 20 -31.51 -37.34 35.23
C ALA A 20 -32.86 -36.67 34.91
N ASP A 21 -33.47 -36.99 33.76
CA ASP A 21 -34.56 -37.97 33.66
C ASP A 21 -35.08 -38.23 32.22
N THR A 22 -35.13 -39.46 31.87
CA THR A 22 -36.12 -40.35 31.28
C THR A 22 -36.81 -40.06 29.95
N GLY A 23 -36.73 -41.09 29.08
CA GLY A 23 -37.60 -41.30 27.93
C GLY A 23 -37.15 -42.47 27.06
N ALA A 24 -37.73 -43.63 27.26
CA ALA A 24 -37.34 -44.93 26.73
C ALA A 24 -37.75 -45.22 25.27
N SER A 25 -36.82 -45.83 24.51
CA SER A 25 -36.87 -47.02 23.61
C SER A 25 -37.85 -47.05 22.41
N PRO A 26 -37.61 -47.78 21.31
CA PRO A 26 -36.90 -49.06 21.26
C PRO A 26 -35.86 -49.24 20.14
N ALA A 27 -35.10 -50.30 20.31
CA ALA A 27 -34.03 -50.81 19.48
C ALA A 27 -34.35 -50.99 17.98
N ALA A 28 -33.49 -50.50 17.12
CA ALA A 28 -33.30 -50.98 15.76
C ALA A 28 -31.83 -51.42 15.59
N LEU A 29 -31.65 -52.70 15.33
CA LEU A 29 -30.38 -53.32 14.98
C LEU A 29 -29.73 -52.63 13.80
N THR A 30 -28.73 -51.81 14.06
CA THR A 30 -27.84 -51.30 13.01
C THR A 30 -26.62 -52.23 12.90
N MET A 31 -26.55 -52.89 11.76
CA MET A 31 -25.32 -53.58 11.30
C MET A 31 -24.15 -52.57 11.25
N PRO A 32 -22.94 -52.97 11.61
CA PRO A 32 -21.78 -52.09 11.52
C PRO A 32 -21.55 -51.76 10.06
N ALA A 33 -21.58 -50.46 9.75
CA ALA A 33 -21.20 -49.95 8.44
C ALA A 33 -19.76 -50.40 8.13
N ALA A 34 -19.60 -51.09 7.03
CA ALA A 34 -18.30 -51.51 6.52
C ALA A 34 -17.42 -50.27 6.37
N ARG A 35 -16.28 -50.21 7.07
CA ARG A 35 -15.24 -49.22 6.87
C ARG A 35 -14.85 -49.26 5.37
N PRO A 36 -14.87 -48.13 4.65
CA PRO A 36 -14.42 -48.13 3.30
C PRO A 36 -12.98 -48.61 3.28
N ALA A 37 -12.70 -49.64 2.49
CA ALA A 37 -11.36 -50.17 2.29
C ALA A 37 -10.42 -48.99 1.88
N GLN A 38 -9.40 -48.74 2.68
CA GLN A 38 -8.34 -47.80 2.34
C GLN A 38 -7.71 -48.26 1.02
N ALA A 39 -8.09 -47.60 -0.08
CA ALA A 39 -7.50 -47.86 -1.38
C ALA A 39 -6.00 -47.52 -1.28
N ARG A 40 -5.15 -48.51 -1.55
CA ARG A 40 -3.70 -48.28 -1.63
C ARG A 40 -3.41 -47.11 -2.57
N PRO A 41 -2.56 -46.14 -2.22
CA PRO A 41 -2.27 -45.01 -3.09
C PRO A 41 -1.73 -45.52 -4.43
N GLY A 42 -2.41 -45.18 -5.53
CA GLY A 42 -2.04 -45.60 -6.88
C GLY A 42 -0.61 -45.14 -7.21
N ARG A 43 0.17 -46.01 -7.82
CA ARG A 43 1.57 -45.69 -8.21
C ARG A 43 1.58 -44.74 -9.41
N ARG A 44 2.38 -43.66 -9.34
CA ARG A 44 2.65 -42.75 -10.48
C ARG A 44 3.19 -43.55 -11.69
N PRO A 45 2.82 -43.21 -12.94
CA PRO A 45 3.33 -43.82 -14.15
C PRO A 45 4.86 -43.70 -14.24
N LEU A 46 5.52 -44.77 -14.74
CA LEU A 46 6.99 -44.79 -14.86
C LEU A 46 7.55 -43.65 -15.73
N TRP A 47 6.86 -43.32 -16.81
CA TRP A 47 7.26 -42.21 -17.67
C TRP A 47 7.27 -40.85 -16.96
N ALA A 48 6.32 -40.64 -16.06
CA ALA A 48 6.23 -39.41 -15.28
C ALA A 48 7.35 -39.29 -14.23
N ARG A 49 7.82 -40.42 -13.70
CA ARG A 49 8.97 -40.47 -12.81
C ARG A 49 10.28 -40.15 -13.55
N LEU A 50 10.46 -40.73 -14.75
CA LEU A 50 11.66 -40.50 -15.56
C LEU A 50 11.74 -39.06 -16.08
N LEU A 51 10.66 -38.54 -16.69
CA LEU A 51 10.61 -37.17 -17.20
C LEU A 51 10.63 -36.16 -16.06
N GLY A 52 10.02 -36.47 -14.91
CA GLY A 52 10.08 -35.63 -13.74
C GLY A 52 11.52 -35.43 -13.25
N ARG A 53 12.31 -36.50 -13.11
CA ARG A 53 13.71 -36.39 -12.72
C ARG A 53 14.57 -35.52 -13.66
N LEU A 54 14.21 -35.49 -14.95
CA LEU A 54 14.92 -34.66 -15.92
C LEU A 54 14.56 -33.19 -15.86
N ILE A 55 13.31 -32.87 -15.53
CA ILE A 55 12.73 -31.51 -15.64
C ILE A 55 12.69 -30.79 -14.28
N GLU A 56 12.45 -31.54 -13.19
CA GLU A 56 12.30 -30.98 -11.83
C GLU A 56 13.47 -30.09 -11.36
N PRO A 57 14.75 -30.36 -11.66
CA PRO A 57 15.86 -29.49 -11.25
C PRO A 57 15.81 -28.09 -11.87
N TRP A 58 15.10 -27.94 -13.00
CA TRP A 58 14.97 -26.70 -13.74
C TRP A 58 13.66 -25.92 -13.41
N LEU A 59 12.78 -26.53 -12.58
CA LEU A 59 11.49 -25.98 -12.20
C LEU A 59 11.59 -25.28 -10.84
N GLY A 60 11.66 -23.94 -10.85
CA GLY A 60 11.39 -23.12 -9.69
C GLY A 60 9.89 -22.84 -9.59
N LEU A 61 9.14 -23.66 -8.83
CA LEU A 61 7.69 -23.51 -8.71
C LEU A 61 7.35 -22.61 -7.52
N LYS A 62 6.52 -21.60 -7.78
CA LYS A 62 5.79 -20.87 -6.75
C LYS A 62 4.35 -21.36 -6.76
N THR A 63 3.89 -21.91 -5.65
CA THR A 63 2.52 -22.42 -5.47
C THR A 63 1.70 -21.40 -4.67
N GLU A 64 0.52 -21.05 -5.14
CA GLU A 64 -0.42 -20.14 -4.49
C GLU A 64 -1.81 -20.79 -4.34
N PRO A 65 -2.41 -20.77 -3.14
CA PRO A 65 -1.82 -20.42 -1.85
C PRO A 65 -0.76 -21.44 -1.40
N GLU A 66 0.13 -21.05 -0.50
CA GLU A 66 1.22 -21.92 0.00
C GLU A 66 0.68 -23.14 0.78
N GLN A 67 -0.45 -22.98 1.45
CA GLN A 67 -1.13 -24.05 2.18
C GLN A 67 -2.54 -24.23 1.63
N LEU A 68 -2.85 -25.44 1.17
CA LEU A 68 -4.15 -25.85 0.68
C LEU A 68 -4.79 -26.82 1.69
N GLN A 69 -5.95 -26.46 2.19
CA GLN A 69 -6.75 -27.39 2.99
C GLN A 69 -7.36 -28.45 2.07
N HIS A 70 -7.04 -29.71 2.30
CA HIS A 70 -7.56 -30.86 1.56
C HIS A 70 -8.17 -31.87 2.54
N ASP A 71 -9.44 -32.23 2.32
CA ASP A 71 -10.08 -33.34 3.00
C ASP A 71 -9.74 -34.66 2.26
N PRO A 72 -8.95 -35.56 2.87
CA PRO A 72 -8.57 -36.83 2.24
C PRO A 72 -9.75 -37.75 1.86
N ALA A 73 -10.93 -37.51 2.44
CA ALA A 73 -12.13 -38.30 2.19
C ALA A 73 -12.84 -37.91 0.89
N GLN A 74 -12.57 -36.70 0.35
CA GLN A 74 -13.23 -36.19 -0.85
C GLN A 74 -12.36 -36.33 -2.11
N PRO A 75 -12.87 -36.91 -3.19
CA PRO A 75 -12.14 -37.03 -4.44
C PRO A 75 -11.96 -35.65 -5.10
N VAL A 76 -10.71 -35.34 -5.48
CA VAL A 76 -10.34 -34.07 -6.12
C VAL A 76 -10.05 -34.29 -7.59
N VAL A 77 -10.64 -33.46 -8.44
CA VAL A 77 -10.34 -33.37 -9.88
C VAL A 77 -9.77 -32.01 -10.19
N TYR A 78 -8.55 -31.97 -10.66
CA TYR A 78 -7.92 -30.73 -11.10
C TYR A 78 -8.42 -30.32 -12.48
N VAL A 79 -8.79 -29.07 -12.65
CA VAL A 79 -9.24 -28.53 -13.94
C VAL A 79 -8.17 -27.59 -14.48
N LEU A 80 -7.66 -27.91 -15.68
CA LEU A 80 -6.70 -27.08 -16.41
C LEU A 80 -7.38 -26.35 -17.56
N GLU A 81 -6.89 -25.20 -17.96
CA GLU A 81 -7.36 -24.49 -19.15
C GLU A 81 -6.99 -25.28 -20.41
N ASP A 82 -5.71 -25.62 -20.56
CA ASP A 82 -5.17 -26.33 -21.73
C ASP A 82 -4.50 -27.66 -21.38
N TYR A 83 -4.67 -28.64 -22.27
CA TYR A 83 -3.97 -29.91 -22.18
C TYR A 83 -2.52 -29.78 -22.63
N GLY A 84 -1.57 -30.18 -21.78
CA GLY A 84 -0.16 -30.27 -22.12
C GLY A 84 0.58 -31.27 -21.23
N LEU A 85 1.57 -31.99 -21.77
CA LEU A 85 2.38 -32.90 -20.98
C LEU A 85 3.23 -32.19 -19.94
N SER A 86 3.79 -31.03 -20.30
CA SER A 86 4.49 -30.14 -19.39
C SER A 86 3.58 -29.64 -18.22
N ASN A 87 2.35 -29.21 -18.55
CA ASN A 87 1.38 -28.77 -17.54
C ASN A 87 1.03 -29.89 -16.55
N ALA A 88 0.88 -31.11 -17.04
CA ALA A 88 0.61 -32.29 -16.21
C ALA A 88 1.78 -32.63 -15.28
N LEU A 89 3.05 -32.51 -15.72
CA LEU A 89 4.22 -32.71 -14.88
C LEU A 89 4.44 -31.60 -13.87
N ILE A 90 4.22 -30.35 -14.27
CA ILE A 90 4.29 -29.17 -13.37
C ILE A 90 3.22 -29.28 -12.29
N LEU A 91 1.97 -29.60 -12.68
CA LEU A 91 0.88 -29.82 -11.73
C LEU A 91 1.21 -30.95 -10.74
N ASP A 92 1.74 -32.08 -11.23
CA ASP A 92 2.12 -33.20 -10.37
C ASP A 92 3.21 -32.82 -9.36
N LYS A 93 4.19 -32.00 -9.76
CA LYS A 93 5.20 -31.48 -8.85
C LYS A 93 4.58 -30.54 -7.83
N ALA A 94 3.77 -29.58 -8.27
CA ALA A 94 3.10 -28.63 -7.37
C ALA A 94 2.20 -29.33 -6.35
N CYS A 95 1.43 -30.33 -6.77
CA CYS A 95 0.61 -31.13 -5.85
C CYS A 95 1.46 -31.89 -4.83
N ARG A 96 2.60 -32.45 -5.23
CA ARG A 96 3.49 -33.13 -4.28
C ARG A 96 4.12 -32.17 -3.27
N ASP A 97 4.57 -31.02 -3.74
CA ASP A 97 5.18 -29.99 -2.90
C ASP A 97 4.17 -29.43 -1.89
N ALA A 98 2.88 -29.37 -2.28
CA ALA A 98 1.74 -28.95 -1.43
C ALA A 98 1.07 -30.07 -0.63
N GLY A 99 1.57 -31.33 -0.69
CA GLY A 99 0.95 -32.48 0.01
C GLY A 99 -0.39 -32.93 -0.54
N LEU A 100 -0.74 -32.55 -1.78
CA LEU A 100 -2.02 -32.88 -2.42
C LEU A 100 -1.94 -34.21 -3.22
N PRO A 101 -3.11 -34.86 -3.50
CA PRO A 101 -3.17 -36.05 -4.36
C PRO A 101 -2.58 -35.82 -5.74
N SER A 102 -1.81 -36.79 -6.26
CA SER A 102 -1.19 -36.66 -7.57
C SER A 102 -2.25 -36.66 -8.70
N PRO A 103 -2.24 -35.68 -9.61
CA PRO A 103 -3.15 -35.61 -10.77
C PRO A 103 -2.92 -36.74 -11.78
N LEU A 104 -1.78 -37.43 -11.71
CA LEU A 104 -1.40 -38.52 -12.64
C LEU A 104 -1.83 -39.90 -12.13
N VAL A 105 -2.48 -39.97 -10.99
CA VAL A 105 -3.07 -41.19 -10.44
C VAL A 105 -4.55 -41.23 -10.78
N PRO A 106 -5.13 -42.35 -11.25
CA PRO A 106 -6.55 -42.42 -11.53
C PRO A 106 -7.39 -42.36 -10.26
N LEU A 107 -8.56 -41.74 -10.37
CA LEU A 107 -9.54 -41.72 -9.29
C LEU A 107 -10.21 -43.09 -9.16
N PRO A 108 -10.64 -43.44 -7.92
CA PRO A 108 -11.47 -44.64 -7.70
C PRO A 108 -12.68 -44.63 -8.64
N GLY A 109 -13.04 -45.80 -9.23
CA GLY A 109 -14.19 -45.92 -10.11
C GLY A 109 -14.01 -45.27 -11.51
N ASN A 110 -12.81 -44.82 -11.89
CA ASN A 110 -12.52 -44.21 -13.18
C ASN A 110 -13.46 -43.04 -13.54
N LEU A 111 -13.80 -42.23 -12.55
CA LEU A 111 -14.78 -41.14 -12.59
C LEU A 111 -14.56 -40.16 -13.76
N THR A 112 -13.33 -39.87 -14.12
CA THR A 112 -13.00 -38.99 -15.26
C THR A 112 -13.08 -39.67 -16.63
N GLY A 113 -13.32 -40.98 -16.67
CA GLY A 113 -13.22 -41.80 -17.85
C GLY A 113 -11.79 -41.92 -18.40
N ARG A 114 -10.78 -41.56 -17.61
CA ARG A 114 -9.36 -41.53 -17.98
C ARG A 114 -8.48 -41.97 -16.79
N LYS A 115 -7.32 -42.54 -17.08
CA LYS A 115 -6.34 -42.97 -16.07
C LYS A 115 -5.60 -41.79 -15.40
N ARG A 116 -6.32 -40.73 -15.01
CA ARG A 116 -5.77 -39.50 -14.39
C ARG A 116 -6.86 -38.69 -13.69
N ALA A 117 -6.48 -37.95 -12.65
CA ALA A 117 -7.36 -37.12 -11.84
C ALA A 117 -7.37 -35.64 -12.30
N TYR A 118 -7.16 -35.32 -13.56
CA TYR A 118 -7.30 -33.98 -14.10
C TYR A 118 -8.04 -33.92 -15.41
N VAL A 119 -8.71 -32.80 -15.67
CA VAL A 119 -9.46 -32.51 -16.89
C VAL A 119 -8.95 -31.19 -17.46
N ALA A 120 -8.89 -31.05 -18.80
CA ALA A 120 -8.57 -29.78 -19.44
C ALA A 120 -9.77 -29.32 -20.29
N LEU A 121 -10.04 -28.00 -20.24
CA LEU A 121 -11.19 -27.40 -20.93
C LEU A 121 -11.00 -27.29 -22.44
N SER A 122 -9.77 -27.10 -22.89
CA SER A 122 -9.45 -27.04 -24.31
C SER A 122 -8.35 -28.04 -24.70
N ARG A 123 -8.42 -28.55 -25.94
CA ARG A 123 -7.35 -29.28 -26.57
C ARG A 123 -6.96 -28.46 -27.78
N ARG A 124 -5.92 -27.64 -27.67
CA ARG A 124 -5.37 -26.98 -28.87
C ARG A 124 -4.86 -28.08 -29.81
N SER A 125 -5.50 -28.15 -30.97
CA SER A 125 -5.06 -29.05 -32.08
C SER A 125 -3.67 -28.58 -32.51
N SER A 126 -2.74 -29.52 -32.63
CA SER A 126 -1.47 -29.29 -33.32
C SER A 126 -1.77 -28.99 -34.80
N ASN A 127 -1.57 -27.77 -35.26
CA ASN A 127 -1.57 -27.43 -36.66
C ASN A 127 -0.36 -28.11 -37.31
N ASN A 128 -0.55 -29.36 -37.79
CA ASN A 128 0.22 -29.86 -38.88
C ASN A 128 -0.41 -29.29 -40.14
N ALA A 129 0.28 -28.41 -40.85
CA ALA A 129 -0.16 -27.73 -42.07
C ALA A 129 -0.43 -28.66 -43.30
N LEU A 130 -0.53 -29.96 -43.06
CA LEU A 130 -0.68 -31.00 -44.11
C LEU A 130 -1.97 -31.82 -43.97
N ILE A 131 -2.88 -31.51 -43.02
CA ILE A 131 -4.14 -32.26 -42.90
C ILE A 131 -5.29 -31.26 -42.88
N PRO A 132 -6.29 -31.34 -43.81
CA PRO A 132 -7.43 -30.44 -43.83
C PRO A 132 -8.24 -30.52 -42.55
N GLU A 133 -8.68 -29.36 -42.08
CA GLU A 133 -9.54 -29.20 -40.90
C GLU A 133 -10.78 -30.07 -40.97
N GLN A 134 -10.81 -31.14 -40.21
CA GLN A 134 -12.09 -31.69 -39.77
C GLN A 134 -12.59 -30.81 -38.67
N ARG A 135 -13.48 -29.87 -39.02
CA ARG A 135 -14.33 -29.07 -38.08
C ARG A 135 -15.21 -30.01 -37.26
N GLY A 136 -14.65 -30.56 -36.22
CA GLY A 136 -15.34 -31.35 -35.21
C GLY A 136 -14.73 -31.09 -33.87
N ALA A 137 -15.01 -29.92 -33.29
CA ALA A 137 -14.72 -29.60 -31.92
C ALA A 137 -15.58 -30.46 -30.99
N ARG A 138 -15.36 -31.78 -30.97
CA ARG A 138 -15.80 -32.64 -29.86
C ARG A 138 -14.82 -32.41 -28.71
N THR A 139 -15.14 -31.47 -27.98
CA THR A 139 -14.52 -30.93 -26.79
C THR A 139 -14.42 -31.98 -25.69
N HIS A 140 -13.48 -31.78 -24.75
CA HIS A 140 -13.38 -32.51 -23.50
C HIS A 140 -14.60 -32.36 -22.58
N SER A 141 -15.75 -31.95 -23.09
CA SER A 141 -17.05 -32.01 -22.41
C SER A 141 -17.38 -33.43 -21.92
N ASP A 142 -16.86 -34.47 -22.61
CA ASP A 142 -17.12 -35.84 -22.25
C ASP A 142 -16.63 -36.21 -20.83
N SER A 143 -15.50 -35.68 -20.39
CA SER A 143 -15.00 -35.98 -19.03
C SER A 143 -15.80 -35.26 -17.92
N LEU A 144 -16.21 -34.00 -18.16
CA LEU A 144 -17.10 -33.28 -17.25
C LEU A 144 -18.51 -33.90 -17.29
N ALA A 145 -19.01 -34.26 -18.45
CA ALA A 145 -20.29 -34.96 -18.61
C ALA A 145 -20.31 -36.30 -17.86
N LYS A 146 -19.21 -37.08 -17.93
CA LYS A 146 -19.07 -38.31 -17.16
C LYS A 146 -19.04 -38.10 -15.67
N LEU A 147 -18.36 -37.06 -15.19
CA LEU A 147 -18.36 -36.70 -13.78
C LEU A 147 -19.77 -36.32 -13.28
N LEU A 148 -20.49 -35.53 -14.06
CA LEU A 148 -21.88 -35.17 -13.77
C LEU A 148 -22.80 -36.39 -13.79
N GLN A 149 -22.60 -37.29 -14.74
CA GLN A 149 -23.37 -38.52 -14.79
C GLN A 149 -23.07 -39.40 -13.58
N ALA A 150 -21.79 -39.59 -13.21
CA ALA A 150 -21.40 -40.34 -12.03
C ALA A 150 -21.98 -39.79 -10.71
N HIS A 151 -22.08 -38.46 -10.60
CA HIS A 151 -22.75 -37.82 -9.46
C HIS A 151 -24.25 -38.06 -9.45
N ARG A 152 -24.92 -38.02 -10.60
CA ARG A 152 -26.35 -38.32 -10.76
C ARG A 152 -26.67 -39.81 -10.42
N ASP A 153 -25.77 -40.68 -10.84
CA ASP A 153 -25.90 -42.12 -10.55
C ASP A 153 -25.65 -42.44 -9.07
N ASN A 154 -24.86 -41.57 -8.41
CA ASN A 154 -24.60 -41.66 -6.97
C ASN A 154 -24.57 -40.25 -6.32
N PRO A 155 -25.71 -39.73 -5.83
CA PRO A 155 -25.79 -38.39 -5.22
C PRO A 155 -24.93 -38.19 -3.94
N ALA A 156 -24.53 -39.32 -3.29
CA ALA A 156 -23.61 -39.25 -2.15
C ALA A 156 -22.16 -38.90 -2.58
N LEU A 157 -21.82 -39.04 -3.87
CA LEU A 157 -20.50 -38.74 -4.41
C LEU A 157 -20.38 -37.22 -4.66
N ASP A 158 -19.68 -36.52 -3.77
CA ASP A 158 -19.29 -35.12 -4.03
C ASP A 158 -17.84 -35.04 -4.49
N VAL A 159 -17.63 -34.58 -5.73
CA VAL A 159 -16.31 -34.41 -6.33
C VAL A 159 -15.94 -32.91 -6.28
N ARG A 160 -14.79 -32.62 -5.71
CA ARG A 160 -14.26 -31.26 -5.68
C ARG A 160 -13.48 -30.96 -6.97
N LEU A 161 -13.98 -29.98 -7.72
CA LEU A 161 -13.30 -29.48 -8.92
C LEU A 161 -12.36 -28.34 -8.50
N VAL A 162 -11.05 -28.53 -8.63
CA VAL A 162 -10.07 -27.50 -8.29
C VAL A 162 -9.52 -26.91 -9.61
N PRO A 163 -9.91 -25.66 -9.96
CA PRO A 163 -9.30 -24.98 -11.11
C PRO A 163 -7.84 -24.66 -10.82
N VAL A 164 -6.94 -25.01 -11.74
CA VAL A 164 -5.51 -24.77 -11.59
C VAL A 164 -4.97 -24.04 -12.81
N SER A 165 -4.42 -22.86 -12.57
CA SER A 165 -3.74 -22.06 -13.57
C SER A 165 -2.24 -22.28 -13.48
N ILE A 166 -1.61 -22.63 -14.60
CA ILE A 166 -0.16 -22.88 -14.69
C ILE A 166 0.44 -21.88 -15.67
N PHE A 167 1.38 -21.09 -15.20
CA PHE A 167 2.10 -20.10 -15.98
C PHE A 167 3.59 -20.48 -16.01
N VAL A 168 4.12 -20.76 -17.19
CA VAL A 168 5.54 -21.09 -17.42
C VAL A 168 6.19 -19.90 -18.12
N GLY A 169 6.83 -19.02 -17.34
CA GLY A 169 7.27 -17.71 -17.83
C GLY A 169 6.09 -16.71 -17.94
N ARG A 170 6.39 -15.43 -17.93
CA ARG A 170 5.38 -14.36 -17.88
C ARG A 170 5.56 -13.39 -19.04
N ALA A 171 5.33 -13.85 -20.30
CA ALA A 171 5.40 -12.98 -21.47
C ALA A 171 4.04 -12.91 -22.17
N PRO A 172 3.53 -11.70 -22.48
CA PRO A 172 2.35 -11.56 -23.33
C PRO A 172 2.61 -11.93 -24.78
N ASP A 173 1.57 -12.35 -25.47
CA ASP A 173 1.50 -13.16 -26.66
C ASP A 173 2.01 -12.56 -27.99
N LYS A 174 2.43 -11.28 -28.06
CA LYS A 174 2.71 -10.61 -29.33
C LYS A 174 4.03 -9.82 -29.36
N GLN A 175 5.15 -10.51 -29.27
CA GLN A 175 6.42 -9.86 -29.61
C GLN A 175 7.01 -10.46 -30.90
N SER A 176 7.29 -9.61 -31.89
CA SER A 176 7.91 -9.97 -33.15
C SER A 176 9.43 -10.10 -33.00
N GLY A 177 9.97 -11.28 -33.23
CA GLY A 177 11.42 -11.57 -33.25
C GLY A 177 11.72 -12.99 -32.84
N TRP A 178 12.87 -13.57 -33.30
CA TRP A 178 13.21 -14.95 -33.01
C TRP A 178 13.39 -15.24 -31.52
N PHE A 179 13.79 -14.25 -30.71
CA PHE A 179 13.80 -14.32 -29.25
C PHE A 179 12.37 -14.36 -28.65
N ALA A 180 11.41 -13.69 -29.29
CA ALA A 180 10.02 -13.73 -28.86
C ALA A 180 9.40 -15.13 -29.03
N VAL A 181 9.81 -15.85 -30.04
CA VAL A 181 9.39 -17.25 -30.25
C VAL A 181 9.91 -18.18 -29.13
N LEU A 182 11.06 -17.88 -28.54
CA LEU A 182 11.64 -18.64 -27.43
C LEU A 182 10.97 -18.31 -26.06
N PHE A 183 10.39 -17.10 -25.90
CA PHE A 183 9.88 -16.59 -24.65
C PHE A 183 8.36 -16.31 -24.62
N SER A 184 7.63 -16.53 -25.74
CA SER A 184 6.19 -16.30 -25.81
C SER A 184 5.37 -17.48 -25.31
N GLU A 185 4.22 -17.23 -24.69
CA GLU A 185 3.24 -18.26 -24.31
C GLU A 185 2.47 -18.85 -25.49
N ASN A 186 2.52 -18.25 -26.69
CA ASN A 186 1.90 -18.77 -27.91
C ASN A 186 2.65 -19.99 -28.51
N TRP A 187 2.78 -21.00 -27.71
CA TRP A 187 3.36 -22.29 -28.00
C TRP A 187 2.51 -23.15 -28.91
N ALA A 188 1.41 -22.63 -29.43
CA ALA A 188 0.52 -23.33 -30.31
C ALA A 188 1.19 -23.75 -31.63
N LEU A 189 2.26 -23.04 -32.03
CA LEU A 189 3.01 -23.29 -33.28
C LEU A 189 4.22 -24.22 -33.13
N VAL A 190 4.53 -24.66 -31.91
CA VAL A 190 5.78 -25.39 -31.64
C VAL A 190 5.48 -26.78 -31.13
N GLY A 191 5.95 -27.79 -31.82
CA GLY A 191 5.71 -29.20 -31.54
C GLY A 191 6.05 -29.65 -30.12
N ARG A 192 5.48 -30.80 -29.73
CA ARG A 192 5.53 -31.34 -28.33
C ARG A 192 6.93 -31.39 -27.70
N PHE A 193 7.96 -31.59 -28.51
CA PHE A 193 9.37 -31.69 -28.06
C PHE A 193 9.98 -30.34 -27.68
N ARG A 194 9.63 -29.26 -28.38
CA ARG A 194 10.10 -27.90 -28.08
C ARG A 194 9.54 -27.34 -26.77
N ARG A 195 8.33 -27.74 -26.37
CA ARG A 195 7.75 -27.36 -25.06
C ARG A 195 8.50 -27.99 -23.91
N LEU A 196 9.02 -29.19 -24.05
CA LEU A 196 9.88 -29.85 -23.07
C LEU A 196 11.25 -29.16 -22.94
N LEU A 197 11.80 -28.67 -24.06
CA LEU A 197 13.07 -27.93 -24.09
C LEU A 197 13.00 -26.52 -23.51
N ALA A 198 11.82 -25.95 -23.45
CA ALA A 198 11.67 -24.59 -22.85
C ALA A 198 11.47 -24.58 -21.34
N VAL A 199 11.15 -25.73 -20.75
CA VAL A 199 11.12 -25.82 -19.28
C VAL A 199 12.50 -25.49 -18.67
N PRO A 200 13.64 -25.97 -19.20
CA PRO A 200 14.96 -25.50 -18.73
C PRO A 200 15.21 -24.00 -18.86
N LEU A 201 14.64 -23.37 -19.89
CA LEU A 201 14.82 -21.92 -20.14
C LEU A 201 13.89 -21.03 -19.31
N ASN A 202 12.65 -21.47 -19.11
CA ASN A 202 11.59 -20.66 -18.48
C ASN A 202 11.07 -21.23 -17.16
N GLY A 203 11.41 -22.45 -16.80
CA GLY A 203 10.83 -23.19 -15.67
C GLY A 203 11.14 -22.59 -14.28
N ARG A 204 12.23 -21.82 -14.17
CA ARG A 204 12.59 -21.15 -12.91
C ARG A 204 11.60 -20.07 -12.46
N ASP A 205 10.69 -19.65 -13.34
CA ASP A 205 9.70 -18.61 -13.13
C ASP A 205 8.27 -19.16 -13.32
N SER A 206 8.01 -20.36 -12.87
CA SER A 206 6.71 -21.01 -13.01
C SER A 206 5.83 -20.75 -11.79
N ILE A 207 4.59 -20.31 -12.03
CA ILE A 207 3.56 -20.13 -10.99
C ILE A 207 2.46 -21.15 -11.21
N VAL A 208 2.07 -21.84 -10.14
CA VAL A 208 0.89 -22.72 -10.10
C VAL A 208 -0.08 -22.16 -9.08
N ARG A 209 -1.22 -21.68 -9.57
CA ARG A 209 -2.27 -21.13 -8.71
C ARG A 209 -3.46 -22.07 -8.65
N PHE A 210 -3.76 -22.53 -7.43
CA PHE A 210 -4.96 -23.30 -7.14
C PHE A 210 -6.08 -22.36 -6.72
N ALA A 211 -7.22 -22.48 -7.38
CA ALA A 211 -8.41 -21.74 -7.01
C ALA A 211 -9.23 -22.49 -5.95
N PRO A 212 -10.14 -21.81 -5.24
CA PRO A 212 -11.07 -22.48 -4.34
C PRO A 212 -11.80 -23.63 -5.02
N PRO A 213 -11.97 -24.78 -4.35
CA PRO A 213 -12.64 -25.94 -4.92
C PRO A 213 -14.13 -25.66 -5.16
N ILE A 214 -14.62 -26.07 -6.32
CA ILE A 214 -16.04 -25.98 -6.69
C ILE A 214 -16.67 -27.36 -6.40
N SER A 215 -17.74 -27.42 -5.58
CA SER A 215 -18.50 -28.63 -5.35
C SER A 215 -19.32 -29.01 -6.59
N LEU A 216 -19.17 -30.25 -7.03
CA LEU A 216 -19.96 -30.75 -8.16
C LEU A 216 -21.44 -30.85 -7.77
N ARG A 217 -21.74 -31.22 -6.52
CA ARG A 217 -23.09 -31.29 -5.94
C ARG A 217 -23.81 -29.96 -6.05
N GLU A 218 -23.22 -28.89 -5.54
CA GLU A 218 -23.83 -27.54 -5.60
C GLU A 218 -24.14 -27.11 -7.03
N THR A 219 -23.30 -27.48 -7.98
CA THR A 219 -23.49 -27.13 -9.39
C THR A 219 -24.65 -27.92 -10.05
N VAL A 220 -24.92 -29.16 -9.56
CA VAL A 220 -26.00 -30.04 -10.09
C VAL A 220 -27.36 -29.73 -9.46
N ASP A 221 -27.39 -29.34 -8.20
CA ASP A 221 -28.62 -29.08 -7.41
C ASP A 221 -29.42 -27.87 -7.92
N GLU A 222 -28.88 -27.09 -8.88
CA GLU A 222 -29.58 -25.97 -9.52
C GLU A 222 -30.70 -26.39 -10.51
N GLY A 223 -30.97 -27.68 -10.68
CA GLY A 223 -32.12 -28.20 -11.45
C GLY A 223 -32.00 -28.09 -12.97
N LEU A 224 -30.81 -27.83 -13.50
CA LEU A 224 -30.55 -27.75 -14.94
C LEU A 224 -30.33 -29.15 -15.55
N ASP A 225 -30.64 -29.30 -16.86
CA ASP A 225 -30.29 -30.54 -17.58
C ASP A 225 -28.75 -30.72 -17.70
N SER A 226 -28.31 -31.95 -17.98
CA SER A 226 -26.87 -32.30 -18.02
C SER A 226 -26.08 -31.42 -18.99
N GLU A 227 -26.62 -31.13 -20.16
CA GLU A 227 -25.92 -30.37 -21.19
C GLU A 227 -25.79 -28.90 -20.83
N ARG A 228 -26.86 -28.32 -20.26
CA ARG A 228 -26.85 -26.93 -19.77
C ARG A 228 -25.92 -26.76 -18.56
N THR A 229 -25.93 -27.73 -17.64
CA THR A 229 -25.00 -27.73 -16.49
C THR A 229 -23.54 -27.79 -16.94
N VAL A 230 -23.18 -28.66 -17.90
CA VAL A 230 -21.82 -28.71 -18.47
C VAL A 230 -21.46 -27.37 -19.15
N ARG A 231 -22.35 -26.78 -19.95
CA ARG A 231 -22.11 -25.50 -20.60
C ARG A 231 -21.94 -24.37 -19.59
N LYS A 232 -22.74 -24.34 -18.54
CA LYS A 232 -22.63 -23.35 -17.45
C LYS A 232 -21.28 -23.48 -16.74
N LEU A 233 -20.93 -24.67 -16.29
CA LEU A 233 -19.66 -24.95 -15.62
C LEU A 233 -18.46 -24.58 -16.48
N GLN A 234 -18.48 -24.91 -17.77
CA GLN A 234 -17.43 -24.53 -18.70
C GLN A 234 -17.31 -23.01 -18.87
N ARG A 235 -18.45 -22.28 -18.89
CA ARG A 235 -18.45 -20.81 -18.97
C ARG A 235 -17.85 -20.20 -17.72
N VAL A 236 -18.25 -20.65 -16.54
CA VAL A 236 -17.70 -20.19 -15.26
C VAL A 236 -16.20 -20.42 -15.19
N LEU A 237 -15.75 -21.63 -15.49
CA LEU A 237 -14.31 -21.98 -15.47
C LEU A 237 -13.49 -21.17 -16.49
N ARG A 238 -14.01 -20.96 -17.71
CA ARG A 238 -13.32 -20.12 -18.72
C ARG A 238 -13.23 -18.65 -18.28
N THR A 239 -14.29 -18.12 -17.67
CA THR A 239 -14.28 -16.76 -17.14
C THR A 239 -13.29 -16.64 -15.99
N HIS A 240 -13.23 -17.65 -15.12
CA HIS A 240 -12.25 -17.71 -14.04
C HIS A 240 -10.82 -17.73 -14.56
N PHE A 241 -10.50 -18.63 -15.50
CA PHE A 241 -9.15 -18.69 -16.09
C PHE A 241 -8.77 -17.39 -16.82
N ARG A 242 -9.71 -16.76 -17.52
CA ARG A 242 -9.47 -15.46 -18.15
C ARG A 242 -9.12 -14.39 -17.13
N ARG A 243 -9.89 -14.28 -16.03
CA ARG A 243 -9.62 -13.30 -14.95
C ARG A 243 -8.25 -13.52 -14.32
N ILE A 244 -7.88 -14.77 -14.02
CA ILE A 244 -6.56 -15.09 -13.46
C ILE A 244 -5.46 -14.78 -14.47
N ARG A 245 -5.65 -15.10 -15.74
CA ARG A 245 -4.68 -14.77 -16.80
C ARG A 245 -4.48 -13.26 -16.90
N GLU A 246 -5.54 -12.48 -16.94
CA GLU A 246 -5.47 -11.02 -16.97
C GLU A 246 -4.74 -10.44 -15.75
N SER A 247 -4.88 -11.04 -14.56
CA SER A 247 -4.21 -10.58 -13.33
C SER A 247 -2.71 -10.93 -13.29
N ILE A 248 -2.27 -12.01 -13.95
CA ILE A 248 -0.89 -12.50 -13.92
C ILE A 248 -0.07 -12.07 -15.14
N ILE A 249 -0.68 -12.13 -16.34
CA ILE A 249 -0.02 -11.80 -17.60
C ILE A 249 -0.31 -10.37 -18.04
N GLY A 250 -1.41 -9.78 -17.54
CA GLY A 250 -1.92 -8.49 -17.96
C GLY A 250 -2.76 -8.54 -19.23
N PRO A 251 -3.34 -7.41 -19.61
CA PRO A 251 -4.06 -7.26 -20.85
C PRO A 251 -3.09 -7.37 -22.05
N ASP A 252 -3.64 -7.64 -23.22
CA ASP A 252 -2.88 -7.76 -24.48
C ASP A 252 -2.13 -6.44 -24.76
N LEU A 253 -0.81 -6.44 -24.59
CA LEU A 253 0.03 -5.26 -24.73
C LEU A 253 0.03 -4.78 -26.18
N SER A 254 -0.72 -3.70 -26.46
CA SER A 254 -0.58 -2.99 -27.71
C SER A 254 0.83 -2.41 -27.82
N THR A 255 1.44 -2.50 -29.01
CA THR A 255 2.75 -1.88 -29.22
C THR A 255 2.68 -0.38 -28.94
N ARG A 256 3.74 0.21 -28.38
CA ARG A 256 3.83 1.65 -28.09
C ARG A 256 3.31 2.51 -29.25
N ARG A 257 3.66 2.12 -30.50
CA ARG A 257 3.21 2.82 -31.70
C ARG A 257 1.68 2.80 -31.83
N LEU A 258 1.06 1.62 -31.70
CA LEU A 258 -0.39 1.50 -31.79
C LEU A 258 -1.12 2.32 -30.72
N LEU A 259 -0.56 2.39 -29.51
CA LEU A 259 -1.12 3.21 -28.42
C LEU A 259 -0.99 4.70 -28.74
N VAL A 260 0.14 5.15 -29.26
CA VAL A 260 0.36 6.53 -29.71
C VAL A 260 -0.59 6.88 -30.85
N ASP A 261 -0.75 6.00 -31.86
CA ASP A 261 -1.65 6.22 -32.98
C ASP A 261 -3.11 6.37 -32.48
N LYS A 262 -3.56 5.48 -31.58
CA LYS A 262 -4.90 5.60 -30.95
C LYS A 262 -5.11 6.91 -30.22
N VAL A 263 -4.11 7.37 -29.46
CA VAL A 263 -4.19 8.64 -28.74
C VAL A 263 -4.33 9.81 -29.72
N LEU A 264 -3.59 9.81 -30.82
CA LEU A 264 -3.64 10.89 -31.83
C LEU A 264 -4.91 10.88 -32.66
N GLU A 265 -5.55 9.71 -32.79
CA GLU A 265 -6.81 9.55 -33.52
C GLU A 265 -8.04 9.89 -32.69
N ALA A 266 -7.92 10.04 -31.39
CA ALA A 266 -9.03 10.37 -30.51
C ALA A 266 -9.59 11.77 -30.81
N ASP A 267 -10.92 11.92 -30.72
CA ASP A 267 -11.60 13.17 -31.06
C ASP A 267 -11.15 14.33 -30.16
N SER A 268 -10.99 14.11 -28.87
CA SER A 268 -10.47 15.08 -27.91
C SER A 268 -9.10 15.64 -28.28
N VAL A 269 -8.21 14.78 -28.77
CA VAL A 269 -6.87 15.19 -29.19
C VAL A 269 -6.93 15.93 -30.54
N ARG A 270 -7.80 15.49 -31.47
CA ARG A 270 -8.02 16.17 -32.75
C ARG A 270 -8.56 17.59 -32.55
N GLU A 271 -9.51 17.76 -31.64
CA GLU A 271 -10.06 19.07 -31.27
C GLU A 271 -8.99 19.97 -30.64
N ALA A 272 -8.19 19.42 -29.72
CA ALA A 272 -7.08 20.14 -29.11
C ALA A 272 -6.00 20.55 -30.15
N ILE A 273 -5.74 19.72 -31.17
CA ILE A 273 -4.85 20.04 -32.30
C ILE A 273 -5.44 21.22 -33.12
N ALA A 274 -6.72 21.18 -33.44
CA ALA A 274 -7.37 22.25 -34.18
C ALA A 274 -7.37 23.58 -33.40
N ALA A 275 -7.67 23.54 -32.10
CA ALA A 275 -7.64 24.69 -31.22
C ALA A 275 -6.21 25.26 -31.08
N GLN A 276 -5.18 24.41 -30.98
CA GLN A 276 -3.80 24.82 -30.91
C GLN A 276 -3.33 25.50 -32.21
N ALA A 277 -3.70 24.93 -33.37
CA ALA A 277 -3.38 25.50 -34.69
C ALA A 277 -3.98 26.93 -34.85
N LYS A 278 -5.25 27.11 -34.42
CA LYS A 278 -5.88 28.44 -34.40
C LYS A 278 -5.16 29.43 -33.49
N ARG A 279 -4.84 28.98 -32.27
CA ARG A 279 -4.15 29.84 -31.26
C ARG A 279 -2.76 30.30 -31.72
N ASP A 280 -1.98 29.38 -32.28
CA ASP A 280 -0.61 29.65 -32.72
C ASP A 280 -0.57 30.25 -34.14
N ASN A 281 -1.72 30.45 -34.79
CA ASN A 281 -1.85 30.84 -36.20
C ASN A 281 -0.97 30.00 -37.13
N SER A 282 -0.94 28.68 -36.90
CA SER A 282 -0.08 27.69 -37.54
C SER A 282 -0.90 26.70 -38.38
N LYS A 283 -0.22 25.94 -39.23
CA LYS A 283 -0.90 24.87 -40.01
C LYS A 283 -1.30 23.72 -39.07
N PRO A 284 -2.48 23.09 -39.27
CA PRO A 284 -2.89 21.92 -38.50
C PRO A 284 -1.86 20.79 -38.46
N ALA A 285 -1.08 20.62 -39.53
CA ALA A 285 0.01 19.65 -39.63
C ALA A 285 1.14 19.90 -38.59
N ASP A 286 1.44 21.16 -38.27
CA ASP A 286 2.49 21.49 -37.30
C ASP A 286 2.00 21.27 -35.86
N ALA A 287 0.73 21.57 -35.56
CA ALA A 287 0.10 21.24 -34.30
C ALA A 287 0.00 19.72 -34.10
N TRP A 288 -0.29 18.98 -35.18
CA TRP A 288 -0.31 17.52 -35.17
C TRP A 288 1.08 16.93 -34.86
N LYS A 289 2.15 17.44 -35.52
CA LYS A 289 3.52 17.02 -35.19
C LYS A 289 3.88 17.28 -33.74
N LYS A 290 3.40 18.39 -33.18
CA LYS A 290 3.60 18.76 -31.76
C LYS A 290 2.87 17.77 -30.84
N ALA A 291 1.62 17.41 -31.16
CA ALA A 291 0.85 16.41 -30.44
C ALA A 291 1.53 15.02 -30.51
N GLN A 292 2.02 14.64 -31.69
CA GLN A 292 2.76 13.39 -31.89
C GLN A 292 4.05 13.37 -31.03
N ALA A 293 4.80 14.47 -31.00
CA ALA A 293 5.99 14.57 -30.15
C ALA A 293 5.64 14.41 -28.67
N TYR A 294 4.51 15.00 -28.22
CA TYR A 294 4.03 14.83 -26.84
C TYR A 294 3.62 13.38 -26.55
N ALA A 295 2.89 12.72 -27.45
CA ALA A 295 2.49 11.35 -27.27
C ALA A 295 3.70 10.39 -27.17
N TRP A 296 4.73 10.59 -28.01
CA TRP A 296 5.99 9.86 -27.92
C TRP A 296 6.81 10.19 -26.67
N GLU A 297 6.76 11.45 -26.20
CA GLU A 297 7.40 11.84 -24.94
C GLU A 297 6.76 11.11 -23.74
N ILE A 298 5.43 11.01 -23.73
CA ILE A 298 4.65 10.41 -22.65
C ILE A 298 4.76 8.88 -22.66
N ALA A 299 4.49 8.23 -23.78
CA ALA A 299 4.17 6.82 -23.87
C ALA A 299 5.28 5.88 -23.34
N ALA A 300 4.87 4.91 -22.52
CA ALA A 300 5.68 3.76 -22.11
C ALA A 300 6.01 2.83 -23.30
N ASP A 301 7.01 1.98 -23.12
CA ASP A 301 7.46 0.96 -24.08
C ASP A 301 7.67 -0.37 -23.36
N TYR A 302 6.61 -0.89 -22.74
CA TYR A 302 6.69 -2.04 -21.85
C TYR A 302 7.30 -3.26 -22.53
N SER A 303 8.26 -3.90 -21.86
CA SER A 303 8.98 -5.06 -22.37
C SER A 303 9.12 -6.13 -21.28
N SER A 304 8.37 -7.22 -21.38
CA SER A 304 8.42 -8.33 -20.43
C SER A 304 9.80 -8.94 -20.24
N PRO A 305 10.67 -9.11 -21.28
CA PRO A 305 12.03 -9.57 -21.09
C PRO A 305 12.87 -8.61 -20.22
N VAL A 306 12.68 -7.30 -20.40
CA VAL A 306 13.39 -6.30 -19.61
C VAL A 306 12.91 -6.30 -18.16
N VAL A 307 11.60 -6.37 -17.93
CA VAL A 307 11.02 -6.49 -16.59
C VAL A 307 11.54 -7.72 -15.86
N ARG A 308 11.60 -8.87 -16.55
CA ARG A 308 12.15 -10.12 -16.01
C ARG A 308 13.62 -9.98 -15.62
N SER A 309 14.45 -9.44 -16.51
CA SER A 309 15.88 -9.23 -16.25
C SER A 309 16.10 -8.24 -15.12
N ALA A 310 15.31 -7.15 -15.08
CA ALA A 310 15.34 -6.17 -14.02
C ALA A 310 14.92 -6.79 -12.68
N SER A 311 13.85 -7.61 -12.65
CA SER A 311 13.42 -8.30 -11.44
C SER A 311 14.50 -9.20 -10.86
N PHE A 312 15.20 -9.97 -11.71
CA PHE A 312 16.33 -10.81 -11.28
C PHE A 312 17.47 -9.97 -10.68
N MET A 313 17.84 -8.86 -11.34
CA MET A 313 18.87 -7.96 -10.85
C MET A 313 18.44 -7.28 -9.54
N LEU A 314 17.21 -6.79 -9.46
CA LEU A 314 16.66 -6.15 -8.26
C LEU A 314 16.57 -7.13 -7.08
N SER A 315 16.20 -8.39 -7.32
CA SER A 315 16.21 -9.42 -6.26
C SER A 315 17.59 -9.53 -5.61
N HIS A 316 18.65 -9.56 -6.41
CA HIS A 316 20.02 -9.61 -5.89
C HIS A 316 20.39 -8.33 -5.12
N VAL A 317 20.00 -7.16 -5.64
CA VAL A 317 20.24 -5.87 -4.98
C VAL A 317 19.50 -5.81 -3.65
N TRP A 318 18.18 -6.09 -3.62
CA TRP A 318 17.36 -6.00 -2.41
C TRP A 318 17.87 -6.93 -1.30
N ASN A 319 18.21 -8.17 -1.64
CA ASN A 319 18.77 -9.13 -0.67
C ASN A 319 20.17 -8.74 -0.18
N ARG A 320 20.85 -7.84 -0.87
CA ARG A 320 22.18 -7.38 -0.46
C ARG A 320 22.14 -6.14 0.44
N ILE A 321 21.23 -5.20 0.16
CA ILE A 321 21.17 -3.91 0.86
C ILE A 321 20.17 -3.90 2.02
N TYR A 322 19.12 -4.71 1.94
CA TYR A 322 18.12 -4.84 3.00
C TYR A 322 18.22 -6.18 3.70
N ALA A 323 18.02 -6.18 5.01
CA ALA A 323 17.91 -7.39 5.81
C ALA A 323 16.65 -8.22 5.50
N GLY A 324 15.69 -7.63 4.78
CA GLY A 324 14.47 -8.26 4.30
C GLY A 324 13.49 -7.25 3.76
N VAL A 325 12.55 -7.77 2.93
CA VAL A 325 11.37 -7.03 2.45
C VAL A 325 10.15 -7.66 3.08
N LEU A 326 9.55 -6.98 4.05
CA LEU A 326 8.32 -7.43 4.70
C LEU A 326 7.11 -6.94 3.91
N VAL A 327 6.12 -7.82 3.74
CA VAL A 327 4.91 -7.51 2.97
C VAL A 327 3.70 -7.89 3.80
N HIS A 328 2.83 -6.91 4.05
CA HIS A 328 1.63 -7.11 4.85
C HIS A 328 0.37 -6.88 4.02
N HIS A 329 -0.69 -7.63 4.31
CA HIS A 329 -2.04 -7.51 3.76
C HIS A 329 -2.16 -7.66 2.23
N LEU A 330 -1.14 -8.23 1.57
CA LEU A 330 -1.19 -8.50 0.13
C LEU A 330 -2.31 -9.48 -0.24
N ASP A 331 -2.63 -10.44 0.64
CA ASP A 331 -3.67 -11.44 0.37
C ASP A 331 -5.06 -10.77 0.33
N LYS A 332 -5.35 -9.85 1.24
CA LYS A 332 -6.59 -9.05 1.20
C LYS A 332 -6.71 -8.23 -0.10
N PHE A 333 -5.60 -7.69 -0.60
CA PHE A 333 -5.57 -7.05 -1.91
C PHE A 333 -5.86 -8.05 -3.04
N LYS A 334 -5.24 -9.25 -3.01
CA LYS A 334 -5.48 -10.30 -4.00
C LYS A 334 -6.93 -10.78 -4.04
N GLU A 335 -7.65 -10.68 -2.93
CA GLU A 335 -9.08 -10.98 -2.84
C GLU A 335 -9.93 -9.87 -3.45
N ALA A 336 -9.59 -8.59 -3.23
CA ALA A 336 -10.35 -7.43 -3.70
C ALA A 336 -10.10 -7.07 -5.17
N ALA A 337 -8.87 -7.26 -5.68
CA ALA A 337 -8.46 -6.80 -7.01
C ALA A 337 -9.16 -7.49 -8.20
N PRO A 338 -9.57 -8.78 -8.15
CA PRO A 338 -10.16 -9.45 -9.31
C PRO A 338 -11.43 -8.74 -9.81
N GLY A 339 -11.42 -8.42 -11.10
CA GLY A 339 -12.56 -7.74 -11.75
C GLY A 339 -12.49 -6.21 -11.74
N HIS A 340 -11.48 -5.63 -11.10
CA HIS A 340 -11.25 -4.19 -11.03
C HIS A 340 -10.06 -3.77 -11.91
N GLU A 341 -10.07 -2.51 -12.33
CA GLU A 341 -8.87 -1.82 -12.81
C GLU A 341 -8.17 -1.20 -11.62
N VAL A 342 -6.92 -1.60 -11.36
CA VAL A 342 -6.20 -1.21 -10.15
C VAL A 342 -5.33 0.01 -10.38
N ILE A 343 -5.50 1.02 -9.53
CA ILE A 343 -4.64 2.19 -9.44
C ILE A 343 -3.87 2.09 -8.12
N TYR A 344 -2.56 1.79 -8.20
CA TYR A 344 -1.70 1.76 -7.03
C TYR A 344 -1.31 3.17 -6.63
N VAL A 345 -1.51 3.50 -5.37
CA VAL A 345 -1.23 4.83 -4.81
C VAL A 345 -0.34 4.72 -3.58
N PRO A 346 0.97 4.46 -3.77
CA PRO A 346 1.90 4.35 -2.66
C PRO A 346 2.29 5.70 -2.08
N SER A 347 2.69 5.70 -0.79
CA SER A 347 3.42 6.82 -0.19
C SER A 347 4.75 7.00 -0.91
N HIS A 348 5.22 8.26 -1.05
CA HIS A 348 6.44 8.55 -1.79
C HIS A 348 7.56 9.03 -0.88
N ARG A 349 8.52 8.16 -0.60
CA ARG A 349 9.62 8.39 0.35
C ARG A 349 11.01 8.31 -0.25
N SER A 350 11.18 7.44 -1.27
CA SER A 350 12.46 7.16 -1.90
C SER A 350 12.31 6.96 -3.41
N HIS A 351 13.39 7.12 -4.16
CA HIS A 351 13.45 6.67 -5.56
C HIS A 351 13.40 5.14 -5.69
N MET A 352 13.48 4.43 -4.58
CA MET A 352 13.37 2.97 -4.57
C MET A 352 11.91 2.50 -4.57
N ASP A 353 10.95 3.33 -4.17
CA ASP A 353 9.55 2.94 -3.97
C ASP A 353 8.94 2.24 -5.18
N TYR A 354 9.02 2.89 -6.36
CA TYR A 354 8.45 2.34 -7.60
C TYR A 354 9.18 1.10 -8.12
N LEU A 355 10.49 1.00 -7.87
CA LEU A 355 11.27 -0.20 -8.24
C LEU A 355 10.94 -1.36 -7.31
N LEU A 356 10.81 -1.08 -6.02
CA LEU A 356 10.48 -2.07 -4.99
C LEU A 356 9.08 -2.62 -5.20
N LEU A 357 8.08 -1.75 -5.41
CA LEU A 357 6.70 -2.16 -5.63
C LEU A 357 6.56 -2.98 -6.92
N SER A 358 7.15 -2.51 -8.03
CA SER A 358 7.15 -3.27 -9.30
C SER A 358 7.82 -4.63 -9.16
N TYR A 359 8.98 -4.70 -8.47
CA TYR A 359 9.66 -5.96 -8.18
C TYR A 359 8.78 -6.89 -7.34
N LEU A 360 8.20 -6.37 -6.26
CA LEU A 360 7.36 -7.13 -5.35
C LEU A 360 6.13 -7.72 -6.06
N LEU A 361 5.40 -6.89 -6.80
CA LEU A 361 4.22 -7.33 -7.55
C LEU A 361 4.61 -8.42 -8.55
N TYR A 362 5.70 -8.21 -9.30
CA TYR A 362 6.21 -9.21 -10.23
C TYR A 362 6.61 -10.49 -9.50
N ASP A 363 7.33 -10.42 -8.38
CA ASP A 363 7.72 -11.59 -7.59
C ASP A 363 6.51 -12.37 -7.06
N ARG A 364 5.43 -11.67 -6.71
CA ARG A 364 4.18 -12.24 -6.19
C ARG A 364 3.15 -12.62 -7.26
N GLY A 365 3.54 -12.65 -8.52
CA GLY A 365 2.70 -13.12 -9.62
C GLY A 365 1.71 -12.10 -10.17
N ILE A 366 1.86 -10.83 -9.81
CA ILE A 366 1.01 -9.74 -10.26
C ILE A 366 1.75 -8.96 -11.34
N VAL A 367 1.02 -8.49 -12.36
CA VAL A 367 1.59 -7.66 -13.43
C VAL A 367 2.06 -6.33 -12.86
N PRO A 368 3.32 -5.92 -13.07
CA PRO A 368 3.77 -4.59 -12.72
C PRO A 368 2.94 -3.51 -13.42
N PRO A 369 2.60 -2.43 -12.71
CA PRO A 369 1.78 -1.34 -13.25
C PRO A 369 2.55 -0.47 -14.25
N HIS A 370 1.81 0.34 -15.01
CA HIS A 370 2.36 1.49 -15.69
C HIS A 370 2.63 2.62 -14.70
N ILE A 371 3.88 3.06 -14.60
CA ILE A 371 4.33 3.98 -13.54
C ILE A 371 4.34 5.42 -14.06
N VAL A 372 3.68 6.32 -13.35
CA VAL A 372 3.74 7.77 -13.60
C VAL A 372 5.08 8.31 -13.13
N ALA A 373 5.93 8.74 -14.05
CA ALA A 373 7.27 9.25 -13.77
C ALA A 373 7.44 10.71 -14.20
N GLY A 374 8.19 11.49 -13.45
CA GLY A 374 8.53 12.86 -13.86
C GLY A 374 9.50 12.88 -15.04
N ILE A 375 9.33 13.81 -15.96
CA ILE A 375 10.17 13.96 -17.18
C ILE A 375 11.66 14.09 -16.87
N ASN A 376 12.03 14.54 -15.67
CA ASN A 376 13.42 14.62 -15.23
C ASN A 376 14.11 13.25 -15.11
N LEU A 377 13.37 12.15 -15.04
CA LEU A 377 13.89 10.78 -15.04
C LEU A 377 14.09 10.23 -16.47
N ASN A 378 13.64 10.96 -17.49
CA ASN A 378 13.79 10.57 -18.90
C ASN A 378 15.19 10.87 -19.43
N LEU A 379 16.21 10.37 -18.75
CA LEU A 379 17.61 10.49 -19.16
C LEU A 379 17.99 9.44 -20.21
N PRO A 380 19.01 9.69 -21.03
CA PRO A 380 19.55 8.68 -21.93
C PRO A 380 19.87 7.39 -21.16
N VAL A 381 19.58 6.21 -21.74
CA VAL A 381 19.72 4.87 -21.15
C VAL A 381 18.74 4.61 -20.03
N VAL A 382 18.75 5.39 -18.93
CA VAL A 382 17.88 5.19 -17.77
C VAL A 382 16.41 5.38 -18.15
N GLY A 383 16.08 6.46 -18.85
CA GLY A 383 14.72 6.71 -19.33
C GLY A 383 14.21 5.61 -20.25
N THR A 384 15.08 5.08 -21.12
CA THR A 384 14.73 3.94 -21.98
C THR A 384 14.46 2.67 -21.16
N LEU A 385 15.28 2.40 -20.14
CA LEU A 385 15.08 1.23 -19.27
C LEU A 385 13.78 1.36 -18.46
N LEU A 386 13.53 2.53 -17.87
CA LEU A 386 12.29 2.80 -17.13
C LEU A 386 11.06 2.69 -18.04
N ARG A 387 11.10 3.20 -19.29
CA ARG A 387 10.01 3.01 -20.26
C ARG A 387 9.73 1.55 -20.54
N LYS A 388 10.79 0.74 -20.72
CA LYS A 388 10.65 -0.70 -20.91
C LYS A 388 10.17 -1.42 -19.67
N GLY A 389 10.36 -0.83 -18.49
CA GLY A 389 9.77 -1.27 -17.22
C GLY A 389 8.31 -0.84 -17.02
N GLY A 390 7.73 -0.07 -17.94
CA GLY A 390 6.34 0.39 -17.84
C GLY A 390 6.19 1.88 -17.47
N ALA A 391 7.28 2.61 -17.23
CA ALA A 391 7.18 4.03 -16.89
C ALA A 391 6.72 4.87 -18.10
N PHE A 392 5.77 5.79 -17.86
CA PHE A 392 5.43 6.88 -18.77
C PHE A 392 5.73 8.23 -18.12
N PHE A 393 6.12 9.21 -18.94
CA PHE A 393 6.70 10.43 -18.41
C PHE A 393 5.75 11.61 -18.51
N ILE A 394 5.66 12.37 -17.41
CA ILE A 394 4.83 13.57 -17.33
C ILE A 394 5.68 14.81 -16.98
N ARG A 395 5.30 15.96 -17.54
CA ARG A 395 5.89 17.25 -17.20
C ARG A 395 5.41 17.73 -15.85
N ARG A 396 6.26 18.43 -15.10
CA ARG A 396 5.92 18.98 -13.77
C ARG A 396 4.84 20.05 -13.83
N SER A 397 4.82 20.85 -14.89
CA SER A 397 3.81 21.88 -15.13
C SER A 397 3.06 21.58 -16.42
N ILE A 398 1.78 21.30 -16.29
CA ILE A 398 0.85 21.05 -17.38
C ILE A 398 -0.02 22.29 -17.62
N ARG A 399 -0.11 23.19 -16.62
CA ARG A 399 -0.96 24.38 -16.67
C ARG A 399 -0.56 25.26 -17.85
N GLY A 400 -1.56 25.71 -18.63
CA GLY A 400 -1.36 26.57 -19.81
C GLY A 400 -1.04 25.82 -21.12
N ASN A 401 -0.85 24.49 -21.10
CA ASN A 401 -0.64 23.69 -22.30
C ASN A 401 -1.82 22.70 -22.53
N ALA A 402 -2.90 23.22 -23.13
CA ALA A 402 -4.12 22.46 -23.36
C ALA A 402 -3.87 21.23 -24.26
N LEU A 403 -3.05 21.37 -25.32
CA LEU A 403 -2.70 20.26 -26.20
C LEU A 403 -1.98 19.12 -25.45
N TYR A 404 -1.02 19.45 -24.58
CA TYR A 404 -0.33 18.44 -23.78
C TYR A 404 -1.28 17.75 -22.81
N SER A 405 -2.18 18.54 -22.18
CA SER A 405 -3.20 18.00 -21.26
C SER A 405 -4.15 17.04 -21.94
N ALA A 406 -4.60 17.35 -23.17
CA ALA A 406 -5.49 16.47 -23.95
C ALA A 406 -4.77 15.16 -24.33
N VAL A 407 -3.51 15.24 -24.83
CA VAL A 407 -2.73 14.05 -25.18
C VAL A 407 -2.47 13.17 -23.96
N LEU A 408 -2.13 13.75 -22.80
CA LEU A 408 -1.91 12.99 -21.56
C LEU A 408 -3.22 12.37 -21.03
N GLY A 409 -4.32 13.14 -21.02
CA GLY A 409 -5.63 12.67 -20.57
C GLY A 409 -6.10 11.49 -21.41
N GLU A 410 -5.97 11.58 -22.74
CA GLU A 410 -6.31 10.49 -23.63
C GLU A 410 -5.39 9.27 -23.45
N TYR A 411 -4.09 9.47 -23.23
CA TYR A 411 -3.16 8.39 -22.94
C TYR A 411 -3.58 7.61 -21.69
N VAL A 412 -3.92 8.32 -20.59
CA VAL A 412 -4.43 7.71 -19.36
C VAL A 412 -5.75 6.99 -19.62
N ALA A 413 -6.66 7.58 -20.41
CA ALA A 413 -7.92 6.96 -20.77
C ALA A 413 -7.72 5.65 -21.55
N GLN A 414 -6.77 5.60 -22.47
CA GLN A 414 -6.41 4.38 -23.21
C GLN A 414 -5.82 3.30 -22.30
N LEU A 415 -5.04 3.68 -21.27
CA LEU A 415 -4.55 2.73 -20.28
C LEU A 415 -5.69 2.14 -19.44
N VAL A 416 -6.56 2.98 -18.87
CA VAL A 416 -7.71 2.55 -18.08
C VAL A 416 -8.67 1.69 -18.92
N ALA A 417 -9.03 2.13 -20.12
CA ALA A 417 -9.91 1.37 -21.01
C ALA A 417 -9.28 0.05 -21.48
N GLY A 418 -7.95 0.00 -21.56
CA GLY A 418 -7.18 -1.20 -21.93
C GLY A 418 -7.02 -2.20 -20.79
N GLY A 419 -7.38 -1.87 -19.56
CA GLY A 419 -7.23 -2.74 -18.38
C GLY A 419 -5.81 -2.77 -17.82
N TYR A 420 -5.03 -1.71 -18.03
CA TYR A 420 -3.68 -1.60 -17.51
C TYR A 420 -3.69 -0.94 -16.14
N SER A 421 -3.13 -1.61 -15.14
CA SER A 421 -2.92 -1.01 -13.83
C SER A 421 -1.93 0.16 -13.92
N ILE A 422 -2.19 1.20 -13.12
CA ILE A 422 -1.37 2.41 -13.07
C ILE A 422 -0.83 2.59 -11.65
N GLU A 423 0.41 2.99 -11.52
CA GLU A 423 1.02 3.43 -10.26
C GLU A 423 1.23 4.94 -10.33
N CYS A 424 0.67 5.66 -9.36
CA CYS A 424 0.87 7.09 -9.26
C CYS A 424 1.05 7.53 -7.82
N PHE A 425 1.96 8.48 -7.62
CA PHE A 425 2.21 9.09 -6.32
C PHE A 425 1.35 10.35 -6.20
N VAL A 426 0.28 10.26 -5.41
CA VAL A 426 -0.66 11.38 -5.23
C VAL A 426 0.00 12.61 -4.58
N GLU A 427 1.07 12.41 -3.85
CA GLU A 427 1.89 13.48 -3.25
C GLU A 427 2.61 14.34 -4.31
N GLY A 428 2.85 13.80 -5.51
CA GLY A 428 3.52 14.48 -6.62
C GLY A 428 4.98 14.86 -6.35
N GLY A 429 5.57 14.33 -5.29
CA GLY A 429 6.97 14.47 -4.92
C GLY A 429 7.29 13.65 -3.69
N ARG A 430 8.59 13.38 -3.44
CA ARG A 430 9.02 12.62 -2.26
C ARG A 430 8.91 13.45 -0.99
N SER A 431 8.40 12.85 0.07
CA SER A 431 8.47 13.44 1.40
C SER A 431 9.92 13.49 1.90
N ARG A 432 10.35 14.64 2.36
CA ARG A 432 11.68 14.85 2.95
C ARG A 432 11.64 14.93 4.46
N THR A 433 10.45 15.08 4.99
CA THR A 433 10.22 15.21 6.43
C THR A 433 9.61 13.95 7.05
N GLY A 434 9.29 12.94 6.24
CA GLY A 434 8.59 11.73 6.68
C GLY A 434 7.08 11.87 6.83
N ARG A 435 6.52 13.08 6.73
CA ARG A 435 5.08 13.33 6.71
C ARG A 435 4.51 13.05 5.33
N LEU A 436 3.26 12.61 5.25
CA LEU A 436 2.53 12.61 4.00
C LEU A 436 2.34 14.04 3.51
N LEU A 437 2.56 14.26 2.22
CA LEU A 437 2.37 15.58 1.61
C LEU A 437 0.90 15.77 1.21
N GLN A 438 0.48 17.02 1.07
CA GLN A 438 -0.86 17.34 0.57
C GLN A 438 -1.05 16.75 -0.84
N PRO A 439 -2.11 15.97 -1.06
CA PRO A 439 -2.31 15.24 -2.30
C PRO A 439 -2.60 16.19 -3.47
N LYS A 440 -2.19 15.78 -4.66
CA LYS A 440 -2.45 16.47 -5.93
C LYS A 440 -3.44 15.68 -6.76
N GLY A 441 -4.65 16.16 -6.90
CA GLY A 441 -5.75 15.49 -7.58
C GLY A 441 -5.61 15.30 -9.10
N GLY A 442 -4.52 15.74 -9.73
CA GLY A 442 -4.39 15.74 -11.19
C GLY A 442 -4.52 14.36 -11.84
N MET A 443 -3.78 13.36 -11.36
CA MET A 443 -3.89 11.99 -11.87
C MET A 443 -5.20 11.32 -11.48
N ILE A 444 -5.67 11.56 -10.26
CA ILE A 444 -6.98 11.08 -9.79
C ILE A 444 -8.08 11.60 -10.71
N SER A 445 -8.08 12.90 -11.01
CA SER A 445 -9.04 13.54 -11.91
C SER A 445 -9.00 12.96 -13.33
N MET A 446 -7.81 12.71 -13.87
CA MET A 446 -7.67 12.08 -15.20
C MET A 446 -8.21 10.64 -15.19
N THR A 447 -7.90 9.87 -14.16
CA THR A 447 -8.40 8.49 -14.00
C THR A 447 -9.92 8.47 -13.85
N LEU A 448 -10.48 9.36 -13.02
CA LEU A 448 -11.92 9.47 -12.80
C LEU A 448 -12.63 9.86 -14.10
N ARG A 449 -12.16 10.87 -14.83
CA ARG A 449 -12.72 11.25 -16.12
C ARG A 449 -12.62 10.13 -17.17
N ALA A 450 -11.48 9.41 -17.19
CA ALA A 450 -11.32 8.25 -18.06
C ALA A 450 -12.36 7.16 -17.77
N TYR A 451 -12.60 6.88 -16.50
CA TYR A 451 -13.62 5.91 -16.07
C TYR A 451 -15.04 6.38 -16.42
N LEU A 452 -15.40 7.63 -16.13
CA LEU A 452 -16.73 8.19 -16.43
C LEU A 452 -17.05 8.16 -17.92
N ARG A 453 -16.04 8.33 -18.77
CA ARG A 453 -16.19 8.28 -20.23
C ARG A 453 -16.46 6.86 -20.75
N GLN A 454 -15.89 5.83 -20.12
CA GLN A 454 -16.08 4.42 -20.47
C GLN A 454 -16.08 3.51 -19.23
N PRO A 455 -17.21 3.42 -18.51
CA PRO A 455 -17.28 2.63 -17.26
C PRO A 455 -17.38 1.11 -17.55
N ARG A 456 -16.29 0.52 -18.07
CA ARG A 456 -16.27 -0.91 -18.45
C ARG A 456 -16.03 -1.83 -17.27
N LYS A 457 -15.01 -1.52 -16.45
CA LYS A 457 -14.66 -2.25 -15.24
C LYS A 457 -14.53 -1.27 -14.07
N PRO A 458 -15.04 -1.60 -12.89
CA PRO A 458 -14.90 -0.72 -11.75
C PRO A 458 -13.43 -0.46 -11.43
N VAL A 459 -13.12 0.73 -10.97
CA VAL A 459 -11.75 1.15 -10.59
C VAL A 459 -11.56 0.95 -9.10
N LEU A 460 -10.42 0.37 -8.73
CA LEU A 460 -10.00 0.17 -7.36
C LEU A 460 -8.70 0.94 -7.11
N PHE A 461 -8.74 1.92 -6.21
CA PHE A 461 -7.53 2.56 -5.71
C PHE A 461 -6.95 1.72 -4.58
N GLN A 462 -5.66 1.39 -4.68
CA GLN A 462 -4.94 0.62 -3.68
C GLN A 462 -3.90 1.49 -2.99
N PRO A 463 -4.20 2.05 -1.82
CA PRO A 463 -3.22 2.74 -0.98
C PRO A 463 -2.15 1.77 -0.49
N ILE A 464 -0.89 2.22 -0.49
CA ILE A 464 0.24 1.40 -0.03
C ILE A 464 1.16 2.26 0.82
N TYR A 465 1.47 1.77 2.00
CA TYR A 465 2.51 2.33 2.85
C TYR A 465 3.85 1.66 2.53
N VAL A 466 4.89 2.47 2.31
CA VAL A 466 6.27 2.01 2.18
C VAL A 466 7.07 2.56 3.33
N GLY A 467 7.64 1.69 4.16
CA GLY A 467 8.42 2.03 5.35
C GLY A 467 9.86 1.58 5.25
N TYR A 468 10.77 2.42 5.73
CA TYR A 468 12.21 2.16 5.75
C TYR A 468 12.76 2.33 7.17
N GLU A 469 13.74 1.53 7.54
CA GLU A 469 14.54 1.74 8.77
C GLU A 469 15.70 2.72 8.54
N LYS A 470 16.21 2.79 7.32
CA LYS A 470 17.23 3.73 6.89
C LYS A 470 17.02 4.14 5.44
N LEU A 471 17.14 5.43 5.15
CA LEU A 471 16.95 5.97 3.80
C LEU A 471 18.27 5.99 3.03
N MET A 472 18.23 5.59 1.77
CA MET A 472 19.40 5.68 0.88
C MET A 472 19.74 7.14 0.57
N GLU A 473 18.76 8.00 0.47
CA GLU A 473 18.88 9.43 0.20
C GLU A 473 19.05 10.28 1.47
N GLY A 474 19.27 9.67 2.65
CA GLY A 474 19.33 10.37 3.93
C GLY A 474 20.28 11.57 3.92
N ASN A 475 21.50 11.43 3.40
CA ASN A 475 22.46 12.53 3.32
C ASN A 475 21.99 13.67 2.39
N SER A 476 21.36 13.34 1.26
CA SER A 476 20.80 14.34 0.34
C SER A 476 19.63 15.10 1.00
N TYR A 477 18.85 14.43 1.82
CA TYR A 477 17.77 15.09 2.58
C TYR A 477 18.34 16.01 3.66
N LEU A 478 19.41 15.62 4.35
CA LEU A 478 20.11 16.47 5.31
C LEU A 478 20.63 17.76 4.66
N ASP A 479 21.25 17.66 3.49
CA ASP A 479 21.77 18.82 2.76
C ASP A 479 20.63 19.76 2.31
N GLU A 480 19.54 19.24 1.75
CA GLU A 480 18.35 20.03 1.40
C GLU A 480 17.72 20.72 2.62
N LEU A 481 17.61 20.02 3.74
CA LEU A 481 16.99 20.51 4.97
C LEU A 481 17.87 21.53 5.71
N SER A 482 19.19 21.43 5.53
CA SER A 482 20.17 22.39 6.06
C SER A 482 20.27 23.69 5.25
N GLY A 483 19.44 23.86 4.20
CA GLY A 483 19.42 25.07 3.36
C GLY A 483 20.59 25.18 2.39
N ARG A 484 21.38 24.10 2.21
CA ARG A 484 22.43 24.07 1.20
C ARG A 484 21.84 24.10 -0.22
N PRO A 485 22.49 24.75 -1.19
CA PRO A 485 21.99 24.80 -2.55
C PRO A 485 21.80 23.39 -3.08
N LYS A 486 20.65 23.16 -3.70
CA LYS A 486 20.27 21.90 -4.29
C LYS A 486 21.29 21.47 -5.33
N GLU A 487 22.15 20.53 -5.01
CA GLU A 487 22.90 19.82 -6.04
C GLU A 487 21.87 19.09 -6.94
N LYS A 488 22.03 19.24 -8.25
CA LYS A 488 21.19 18.51 -9.20
C LYS A 488 21.40 17.02 -8.90
N GLU A 489 20.40 16.38 -8.29
CA GLU A 489 20.41 14.92 -8.07
C GLU A 489 20.65 14.26 -9.43
N SER A 490 21.91 13.92 -9.69
CA SER A 490 22.30 13.21 -10.90
C SER A 490 22.07 11.73 -10.63
N ILE A 491 21.18 11.11 -11.43
CA ILE A 491 21.04 9.63 -11.42
C ILE A 491 22.38 8.96 -11.71
N TRP A 492 23.29 9.65 -12.40
CA TRP A 492 24.67 9.20 -12.59
C TRP A 492 25.43 9.13 -11.25
N ALA A 493 25.24 10.10 -10.34
CA ALA A 493 25.81 10.03 -8.99
C ALA A 493 25.25 8.84 -8.19
N LEU A 494 23.95 8.54 -8.36
CA LEU A 494 23.31 7.34 -7.78
C LEU A 494 23.92 6.06 -8.36
N LEU A 495 24.11 5.98 -9.67
CA LEU A 495 24.71 4.81 -10.32
C LEU A 495 26.20 4.61 -9.95
N TRP A 496 26.98 5.68 -9.86
CA TRP A 496 28.39 5.62 -9.40
C TRP A 496 28.48 5.34 -7.89
N GLY A 497 27.46 5.67 -7.11
CA GLY A 497 27.33 5.36 -5.70
C GLY A 497 26.97 3.88 -5.41
N ILE A 498 26.50 3.11 -6.40
CA ILE A 498 26.05 1.73 -6.21
C ILE A 498 27.03 0.86 -5.42
N PRO A 499 28.36 0.82 -5.70
CA PRO A 499 29.29 -0.03 -4.93
C PRO A 499 29.38 0.35 -3.45
N LYS A 500 29.20 1.65 -3.12
CA LYS A 500 29.18 2.13 -1.73
C LYS A 500 27.86 1.76 -1.05
N VAL A 501 26.76 1.89 -1.77
CA VAL A 501 25.41 1.51 -1.31
C VAL A 501 25.31 0.01 -1.04
N LEU A 502 25.86 -0.83 -1.93
CA LEU A 502 25.85 -2.29 -1.78
C LEU A 502 26.68 -2.82 -0.59
N LYS A 503 27.50 -1.98 0.03
CA LYS A 503 28.28 -2.33 1.23
C LYS A 503 27.61 -1.95 2.53
N GLN A 504 26.53 -1.16 2.48
CA GLN A 504 25.81 -0.70 3.67
C GLN A 504 24.58 -1.58 3.93
N ASN A 505 24.26 -1.74 5.21
CA ASN A 505 23.01 -2.34 5.66
C ASN A 505 21.99 -1.23 5.91
N TYR A 506 20.84 -1.30 5.21
CA TYR A 506 19.73 -0.34 5.35
C TYR A 506 18.60 -0.85 6.23
N GLY A 507 18.82 -1.94 6.97
CA GLY A 507 17.79 -2.55 7.82
C GLY A 507 16.71 -3.23 7.00
N GLN A 508 15.49 -3.21 7.49
CA GLN A 508 14.33 -3.78 6.81
C GLN A 508 13.57 -2.71 6.01
N VAL A 509 12.89 -3.16 4.96
CA VAL A 509 11.89 -2.36 4.25
C VAL A 509 10.53 -3.05 4.31
N VAL A 510 9.48 -2.27 4.53
CA VAL A 510 8.11 -2.76 4.67
C VAL A 510 7.25 -2.20 3.56
N VAL A 511 6.44 -3.07 2.95
CA VAL A 511 5.37 -2.69 2.01
C VAL A 511 4.06 -3.21 2.58
N ASN A 512 3.20 -2.30 3.02
CA ASN A 512 1.92 -2.65 3.64
C ASN A 512 0.76 -2.16 2.77
N PHE A 513 -0.12 -3.08 2.39
CA PHE A 513 -1.30 -2.80 1.55
C PHE A 513 -2.44 -2.28 2.44
N GLY A 514 -2.79 -1.00 2.25
CA GLY A 514 -3.88 -0.34 2.94
C GLY A 514 -5.25 -0.85 2.50
N GLU A 515 -6.30 -0.35 3.15
CA GLU A 515 -7.68 -0.64 2.76
C GLU A 515 -7.93 -0.13 1.34
N PRO A 516 -8.35 -0.99 0.40
CA PRO A 516 -8.65 -0.55 -0.96
C PRO A 516 -9.89 0.35 -0.99
N ILE A 517 -9.92 1.27 -1.95
CA ILE A 517 -11.03 2.21 -2.14
C ILE A 517 -11.68 1.92 -3.49
N ALA A 518 -12.92 1.43 -3.47
CA ALA A 518 -13.68 1.25 -4.70
C ALA A 518 -14.23 2.60 -5.17
N LEU A 519 -13.92 3.00 -6.41
CA LEU A 519 -14.38 4.28 -6.95
C LEU A 519 -15.91 4.40 -6.96
N ASN A 520 -16.63 3.31 -7.22
CA ASN A 520 -18.08 3.31 -7.25
C ASN A 520 -18.70 3.64 -5.88
N ASP A 521 -18.06 3.24 -4.78
CA ASP A 521 -18.55 3.57 -3.43
C ASP A 521 -18.38 5.06 -3.14
N VAL A 522 -17.26 5.65 -3.59
CA VAL A 522 -17.04 7.11 -3.49
C VAL A 522 -18.03 7.87 -4.35
N LEU A 523 -18.30 7.41 -5.57
CA LEU A 523 -19.28 8.02 -6.46
C LEU A 523 -20.70 7.93 -5.87
N ALA A 524 -21.08 6.79 -5.29
CA ALA A 524 -22.37 6.64 -4.64
C ALA A 524 -22.57 7.61 -3.47
N GLN A 525 -21.51 7.97 -2.76
CA GLN A 525 -21.55 8.93 -1.65
C GLN A 525 -21.53 10.40 -2.12
N GLN A 526 -20.67 10.74 -3.09
CA GLN A 526 -20.41 12.11 -3.51
C GLN A 526 -21.27 12.58 -4.68
N ALA A 527 -21.78 11.65 -5.48
CA ALA A 527 -22.59 11.88 -6.67
C ALA A 527 -23.70 10.82 -6.76
N PRO A 528 -24.69 10.79 -5.83
CA PRO A 528 -25.71 9.74 -5.77
C PRO A 528 -26.53 9.61 -7.06
N ASP A 529 -26.64 10.70 -7.82
CA ASP A 529 -27.36 10.74 -9.10
C ASP A 529 -26.56 10.16 -10.28
N TRP A 530 -25.31 9.73 -10.06
CA TRP A 530 -24.53 9.07 -11.08
C TRP A 530 -24.97 7.61 -11.25
N ASP A 531 -25.55 7.32 -12.42
CA ASP A 531 -26.15 6.02 -12.72
C ASP A 531 -25.23 5.02 -13.45
N GLY A 532 -23.94 5.35 -13.58
CA GLY A 532 -22.97 4.54 -14.31
C GLY A 532 -23.02 4.70 -15.83
N GLN A 533 -23.80 5.65 -16.35
CA GLN A 533 -23.81 5.97 -17.77
C GLN A 533 -22.54 6.75 -18.18
N PRO A 534 -22.07 6.57 -19.43
CA PRO A 534 -20.96 7.35 -19.92
C PRO A 534 -21.25 8.86 -19.90
N VAL A 535 -20.34 9.61 -19.30
CA VAL A 535 -20.39 11.09 -19.27
C VAL A 535 -19.59 11.63 -20.45
N SER A 536 -20.15 12.62 -21.15
CA SER A 536 -19.46 13.27 -22.28
C SER A 536 -18.15 13.91 -21.85
N GLU A 537 -17.17 13.94 -22.74
CA GLU A 537 -15.83 14.51 -22.45
C GLU A 537 -15.89 16.02 -22.18
N ASP A 538 -16.83 16.72 -22.82
CA ASP A 538 -17.04 18.16 -22.65
C ASP A 538 -17.78 18.50 -21.36
N GLU A 539 -18.47 17.55 -20.76
CA GLU A 539 -19.18 17.72 -19.50
C GLU A 539 -18.17 17.67 -18.32
N LYS A 540 -18.22 18.72 -17.50
CA LYS A 540 -17.55 18.77 -16.21
C LYS A 540 -18.59 18.82 -15.11
N PRO A 541 -19.02 17.67 -14.59
CA PRO A 541 -19.97 17.64 -13.50
C PRO A 541 -19.51 18.50 -12.34
N ALA A 542 -20.41 19.25 -11.71
CA ALA A 542 -20.07 20.15 -10.61
C ALA A 542 -19.46 19.42 -9.40
N TRP A 543 -19.87 18.16 -9.18
CA TRP A 543 -19.40 17.30 -8.11
C TRP A 543 -17.99 16.73 -8.35
N LEU A 544 -17.46 16.76 -9.60
CA LEU A 544 -16.20 16.10 -9.96
C LEU A 544 -15.00 16.57 -9.10
N SER A 545 -14.89 17.89 -8.87
CA SER A 545 -13.77 18.41 -8.09
C SER A 545 -13.84 17.95 -6.64
N GLY A 546 -15.00 18.02 -6.01
CA GLY A 546 -15.21 17.58 -4.64
C GLY A 546 -14.93 16.09 -4.48
N THR A 547 -15.37 15.26 -5.44
CA THR A 547 -15.08 13.82 -5.43
C THR A 547 -13.58 13.52 -5.53
N VAL A 548 -12.85 14.28 -6.37
CA VAL A 548 -11.39 14.13 -6.49
C VAL A 548 -10.70 14.49 -5.18
N ASP A 549 -11.11 15.57 -4.53
CA ASP A 549 -10.52 16.03 -3.26
C ASP A 549 -10.82 15.01 -2.14
N THR A 550 -12.07 14.53 -2.02
CA THR A 550 -12.45 13.49 -1.07
C THR A 550 -11.66 12.20 -1.27
N LEU A 551 -11.56 11.73 -2.52
CA LEU A 551 -10.80 10.52 -2.84
C LEU A 551 -9.31 10.68 -2.54
N ALA A 552 -8.74 11.85 -2.83
CA ALA A 552 -7.34 12.15 -2.54
C ALA A 552 -7.06 12.15 -1.04
N GLU A 553 -7.96 12.67 -0.22
CA GLU A 553 -7.87 12.64 1.24
C GLU A 553 -8.02 11.21 1.78
N GLN A 554 -9.02 10.45 1.31
CA GLN A 554 -9.21 9.05 1.70
C GLN A 554 -7.97 8.19 1.40
N ILE A 555 -7.32 8.41 0.25
CA ILE A 555 -6.07 7.73 -0.10
C ILE A 555 -5.00 7.98 0.98
N GLN A 556 -4.80 9.23 1.43
CA GLN A 556 -3.82 9.56 2.46
C GLN A 556 -4.18 8.95 3.81
N VAL A 557 -5.46 8.98 4.20
CA VAL A 557 -5.97 8.33 5.40
C VAL A 557 -5.70 6.82 5.39
N HIS A 558 -5.94 6.15 4.25
CA HIS A 558 -5.72 4.71 4.12
C HIS A 558 -4.24 4.34 4.03
N ILE A 559 -3.37 5.22 3.51
CA ILE A 559 -1.92 5.04 3.60
C ILE A 559 -1.48 5.09 5.08
N ASN A 560 -1.97 6.06 5.85
CA ASN A 560 -1.71 6.15 7.29
C ASN A 560 -2.26 4.94 8.06
N GLY A 561 -3.45 4.46 7.67
CA GLY A 561 -4.06 3.27 8.25
C GLY A 561 -3.26 1.99 8.01
N ALA A 562 -2.31 2.00 7.07
CA ALA A 562 -1.39 0.90 6.80
C ALA A 562 0.03 1.15 7.33
N ALA A 563 0.23 2.09 8.24
CA ALA A 563 1.55 2.40 8.76
C ALA A 563 2.20 1.18 9.41
N ASP A 564 3.51 1.08 9.25
CA ASP A 564 4.35 0.12 9.96
C ASP A 564 5.20 0.84 11.00
N VAL A 565 5.14 0.38 12.23
CA VAL A 565 5.94 0.90 13.34
C VAL A 565 7.18 0.02 13.51
N ASN A 566 8.24 0.39 12.83
CA ASN A 566 9.51 -0.30 12.87
C ASN A 566 10.38 0.12 14.10
N PRO A 567 11.48 -0.58 14.40
CA PRO A 567 12.37 -0.25 15.50
C PRO A 567 12.82 1.21 15.57
N ILE A 568 13.13 1.80 14.41
CA ILE A 568 13.68 3.16 14.35
C ILE A 568 12.60 4.22 14.61
N ASN A 569 11.34 3.94 14.29
CA ASN A 569 10.22 4.83 14.62
C ASN A 569 10.05 4.97 16.16
N LEU A 570 10.14 3.85 16.90
CA LEU A 570 10.01 3.83 18.36
C LEU A 570 11.18 4.55 19.03
N LEU A 571 12.40 4.33 18.55
CA LEU A 571 13.58 5.04 19.03
C LEU A 571 13.49 6.55 18.77
N ALA A 572 12.98 6.93 17.60
CA ALA A 572 12.80 8.34 17.25
C ALA A 572 11.80 9.05 18.18
N LEU A 573 10.68 8.39 18.51
CA LEU A 573 9.69 8.92 19.46
C LEU A 573 10.29 9.15 20.84
N ALA A 574 11.14 8.23 21.33
CA ALA A 574 11.76 8.32 22.63
C ALA A 574 12.90 9.35 22.67
N LEU A 575 13.90 9.19 21.80
CA LEU A 575 15.15 9.98 21.89
C LEU A 575 14.99 11.45 21.50
N LEU A 576 14.13 11.76 20.53
CA LEU A 576 13.86 13.16 20.14
C LEU A 576 13.12 13.95 21.21
N SER A 577 12.58 13.30 22.23
CA SER A 577 11.95 13.97 23.37
C SER A 577 12.96 14.62 24.33
N THR A 578 14.25 14.30 24.23
CA THR A 578 15.30 14.83 25.10
C THR A 578 16.15 15.87 24.36
N PRO A 579 16.63 16.93 25.05
CA PRO A 579 17.36 18.02 24.39
C PRO A 579 18.68 17.59 23.73
N LYS A 580 19.34 16.54 24.28
CA LYS A 580 20.60 15.99 23.74
C LYS A 580 20.40 14.74 22.90
N HIS A 581 19.16 14.35 22.63
CA HIS A 581 18.84 13.11 21.91
C HIS A 581 19.54 11.90 22.52
N ALA A 582 19.60 11.86 23.85
CA ALA A 582 20.26 10.84 24.64
C ALA A 582 19.41 10.46 25.85
N MET A 583 19.47 9.19 26.23
CA MET A 583 18.67 8.62 27.30
C MET A 583 19.43 7.47 27.96
N SER A 584 19.19 7.19 29.26
CA SER A 584 19.69 5.96 29.88
C SER A 584 19.05 4.76 29.20
N GLU A 585 19.72 3.61 29.19
CA GLU A 585 19.18 2.40 28.58
C GLU A 585 17.86 1.96 29.25
N ALA A 586 17.77 2.09 30.57
CA ALA A 586 16.56 1.72 31.32
C ALA A 586 15.36 2.62 30.97
N ASP A 587 15.59 3.94 30.86
CA ASP A 587 14.53 4.87 30.48
C ASP A 587 14.08 4.65 29.05
N LEU A 588 15.01 4.35 28.14
CA LEU A 588 14.69 4.08 26.74
C LEU A 588 13.86 2.81 26.60
N ILE A 589 14.21 1.73 27.30
CA ILE A 589 13.43 0.49 27.34
C ILE A 589 12.00 0.79 27.82
N ALA A 590 11.85 1.46 28.97
CA ALA A 590 10.55 1.78 29.56
C ALA A 590 9.70 2.67 28.62
N GLN A 591 10.34 3.61 27.91
CA GLN A 591 9.61 4.47 26.96
C GLN A 591 9.17 3.70 25.71
N ILE A 592 9.99 2.82 25.17
CA ILE A 592 9.63 1.94 24.03
C ILE A 592 8.47 1.02 24.41
N GLU A 593 8.52 0.41 25.61
CA GLU A 593 7.42 -0.43 26.12
C GLU A 593 6.11 0.33 26.21
N LEU A 594 6.14 1.53 26.78
CA LEU A 594 4.95 2.38 26.87
C LEU A 594 4.40 2.72 25.49
N CYS A 595 5.25 3.09 24.52
CA CYS A 595 4.81 3.36 23.15
C CYS A 595 4.18 2.11 22.51
N LYS A 596 4.79 0.93 22.66
CA LYS A 596 4.21 -0.33 22.13
C LYS A 596 2.88 -0.66 22.80
N LYS A 597 2.76 -0.44 24.10
CA LYS A 597 1.52 -0.67 24.85
C LYS A 597 0.40 0.23 24.36
N LEU A 598 0.67 1.53 24.15
CA LEU A 598 -0.30 2.48 23.59
C LEU A 598 -0.81 2.01 22.21
N LEU A 599 0.06 1.52 21.34
CA LEU A 599 -0.31 1.04 20.01
C LEU A 599 -1.19 -0.22 20.06
N VAL A 600 -0.94 -1.13 21.00
CA VAL A 600 -1.71 -2.37 21.16
C VAL A 600 -3.08 -2.11 21.78
N GLU A 601 -3.14 -1.26 22.81
CA GLU A 601 -4.39 -0.98 23.52
C GLU A 601 -5.30 0.03 22.80
N MET A 602 -4.74 0.88 21.97
CA MET A 602 -5.48 1.86 21.16
C MET A 602 -5.12 1.74 19.69
N PRO A 603 -5.43 0.61 19.04
CA PRO A 603 -5.06 0.40 17.64
C PRO A 603 -5.67 1.49 16.76
N TYR A 604 -4.87 2.02 15.84
CA TYR A 604 -5.30 3.03 14.88
C TYR A 604 -6.20 2.43 13.80
N SER A 605 -5.77 1.30 13.26
CA SER A 605 -6.51 0.46 12.32
C SER A 605 -6.02 -0.99 12.40
N ASP A 606 -6.80 -1.91 11.83
CA ASP A 606 -6.46 -3.35 11.76
C ASP A 606 -5.28 -3.65 10.82
N ARG A 607 -4.81 -2.65 10.07
CA ARG A 607 -3.71 -2.80 9.11
C ARG A 607 -2.39 -2.20 9.59
N VAL A 608 -2.40 -1.49 10.70
CA VAL A 608 -1.16 -1.02 11.33
C VAL A 608 -0.37 -2.22 11.84
N THR A 609 0.90 -2.26 11.50
CA THR A 609 1.83 -3.28 11.99
C THR A 609 2.82 -2.69 12.97
N VAL A 610 3.19 -3.45 13.99
CA VAL A 610 4.14 -3.03 15.02
C VAL A 610 5.23 -4.09 15.12
N THR A 611 6.50 -3.65 15.17
CA THR A 611 7.62 -4.56 15.31
C THR A 611 7.45 -5.54 16.48
N PRO A 612 7.65 -6.86 16.27
CA PRO A 612 7.55 -7.84 17.34
C PRO A 612 8.76 -7.82 18.29
N HIS A 613 9.82 -7.12 17.96
CA HIS A 613 11.06 -7.10 18.73
C HIS A 613 10.87 -6.54 20.14
N THR A 614 11.59 -7.10 21.12
CA THR A 614 11.66 -6.53 22.47
C THR A 614 12.45 -5.22 22.45
N PRO A 615 12.30 -4.32 23.45
CA PRO A 615 13.04 -3.07 23.52
C PRO A 615 14.56 -3.25 23.43
N GLU A 616 15.10 -4.27 24.11
CA GLU A 616 16.54 -4.58 24.09
C GLU A 616 17.00 -4.97 22.68
N ARG A 617 16.18 -5.77 21.95
CA ARG A 617 16.50 -6.15 20.57
C ARG A 617 16.39 -4.96 19.63
N ILE A 618 15.44 -4.03 19.86
CA ILE A 618 15.30 -2.77 19.13
C ILE A 618 16.56 -1.92 19.27
N ILE A 619 17.08 -1.79 20.51
CA ILE A 619 18.30 -1.05 20.81
C ILE A 619 19.50 -1.71 20.11
N ALA A 620 19.69 -3.00 20.27
CA ALA A 620 20.78 -3.74 19.64
C ALA A 620 20.75 -3.64 18.11
N HIS A 621 19.57 -3.74 17.51
CA HIS A 621 19.37 -3.59 16.07
C HIS A 621 19.79 -2.18 15.57
N ALA A 622 19.44 -1.14 16.31
CA ALA A 622 19.80 0.23 15.96
C ALA A 622 21.31 0.50 16.07
N GLU A 623 21.98 -0.16 17.01
CA GLU A 623 23.46 -0.15 17.11
C GLU A 623 24.08 -0.90 15.91
N GLU A 624 23.55 -2.08 15.52
CA GLU A 624 24.01 -2.87 14.37
C GLU A 624 23.95 -2.08 13.04
N ILE A 625 22.89 -1.26 12.83
CA ILE A 625 22.75 -0.44 11.62
C ILE A 625 23.34 0.96 11.76
N ASN A 626 24.07 1.24 12.85
CA ASN A 626 24.75 2.52 13.13
C ASN A 626 23.83 3.74 13.16
N VAL A 627 22.65 3.61 13.75
CA VAL A 627 21.74 4.72 14.05
C VAL A 627 21.92 5.20 15.47
N LEU A 628 22.25 4.30 16.40
CA LEU A 628 22.42 4.55 17.83
C LEU A 628 23.87 4.31 18.26
N THR A 629 24.32 5.12 19.19
CA THR A 629 25.67 5.00 19.79
C THR A 629 25.53 4.80 21.29
N ARG A 630 26.21 3.79 21.83
CA ARG A 630 26.30 3.49 23.26
C ARG A 630 27.52 4.15 23.88
N ILE A 631 27.32 4.96 24.89
CA ILE A 631 28.37 5.58 25.70
C ILE A 631 28.39 4.86 27.05
N LYS A 632 29.44 4.13 27.31
CA LYS A 632 29.61 3.41 28.57
C LYS A 632 29.88 4.39 29.72
N HIS A 633 29.14 4.27 30.80
CA HIS A 633 29.31 5.12 31.98
C HIS A 633 29.14 4.29 33.27
N PRO A 634 29.92 4.58 34.34
CA PRO A 634 29.83 3.83 35.61
C PRO A 634 28.46 3.80 36.26
N LEU A 635 27.63 4.81 36.03
CA LEU A 635 26.26 4.92 36.57
C LEU A 635 25.17 4.35 35.61
N GLY A 636 25.56 3.59 34.61
CA GLY A 636 24.70 3.00 33.59
C GLY A 636 24.96 3.59 32.20
N ASP A 637 24.79 2.76 31.17
CA ASP A 637 25.05 3.16 29.79
C ASP A 637 24.07 4.23 29.32
N VAL A 638 24.58 5.17 28.53
CA VAL A 638 23.79 6.22 27.88
C VAL A 638 23.75 5.94 26.38
N LEU A 639 22.56 5.89 25.86
CA LEU A 639 22.29 5.72 24.44
C LEU A 639 22.01 7.08 23.79
N SER A 640 22.72 7.40 22.72
CA SER A 640 22.66 8.72 22.08
C SER A 640 22.65 8.63 20.57
N VAL A 641 22.17 9.70 19.93
CA VAL A 641 22.16 9.86 18.48
C VAL A 641 22.95 11.09 18.10
N SER A 642 23.81 10.98 17.09
CA SER A 642 24.60 12.12 16.58
C SER A 642 23.68 13.18 15.93
N GLY A 643 24.15 14.44 15.85
CA GLY A 643 23.35 15.56 15.35
C GLY A 643 22.70 15.32 13.99
N ASP A 644 23.46 14.80 13.01
CA ASP A 644 22.93 14.49 11.67
C ASP A 644 21.91 13.35 11.70
N ASN A 645 22.17 12.31 12.49
CA ASN A 645 21.21 11.23 12.67
C ASN A 645 19.96 11.69 13.43
N ALA A 646 20.05 12.67 14.32
CA ALA A 646 18.88 13.24 15.02
C ALA A 646 17.91 13.92 14.05
N VAL A 647 18.44 14.65 13.05
CA VAL A 647 17.61 15.24 11.98
C VAL A 647 16.92 14.13 11.17
N LEU A 648 17.63 13.04 10.84
CA LEU A 648 17.03 11.89 10.17
C LEU A 648 16.01 11.16 11.05
N LEU A 649 16.21 11.09 12.37
CA LEU A 649 15.23 10.50 13.26
C LEU A 649 13.90 11.27 13.27
N SER A 650 13.92 12.60 13.07
CA SER A 650 12.67 13.37 12.95
C SER A 650 11.81 12.87 11.80
N TYR A 651 12.45 12.47 10.69
CA TYR A 651 11.77 11.83 9.56
C TYR A 651 11.05 10.54 10.00
N PHE A 652 11.73 9.66 10.73
CA PHE A 652 11.15 8.38 11.15
C PHE A 652 10.05 8.57 12.21
N ARG A 653 10.20 9.52 13.14
CA ARG A 653 9.12 9.92 14.06
C ARG A 653 7.87 10.34 13.28
N ASN A 654 8.04 11.17 12.27
CA ASN A 654 6.92 11.71 11.49
C ASN A 654 6.17 10.64 10.68
N ASN A 655 6.80 9.51 10.37
CA ASN A 655 6.13 8.39 9.71
C ASN A 655 4.98 7.80 10.53
N VAL A 656 5.06 7.90 11.87
CA VAL A 656 4.13 7.25 12.81
C VAL A 656 3.45 8.25 13.77
N LEU A 657 3.70 9.55 13.60
CA LEU A 657 3.18 10.61 14.48
C LEU A 657 1.65 10.59 14.61
N HIS A 658 0.94 10.31 13.51
CA HIS A 658 -0.51 10.20 13.47
C HIS A 658 -1.08 9.13 14.41
N LEU A 659 -0.32 8.05 14.67
CA LEU A 659 -0.73 6.96 15.57
C LEU A 659 -0.77 7.40 17.04
N PHE A 660 0.01 8.40 17.40
CA PHE A 660 0.14 8.92 18.77
C PHE A 660 -0.60 10.22 19.01
N THR A 661 -1.48 10.66 18.09
CA THR A 661 -2.10 11.98 18.16
C THR A 661 -2.90 12.18 19.45
N ALA A 662 -3.78 11.26 19.84
CA ALA A 662 -4.58 11.37 21.05
C ALA A 662 -3.72 11.30 22.32
N SER A 663 -2.77 10.37 22.39
CA SER A 663 -1.88 10.21 23.55
C SER A 663 -0.93 11.41 23.69
N SER A 664 -0.38 11.90 22.58
CA SER A 664 0.46 13.12 22.62
C SER A 664 -0.34 14.36 22.97
N TRP A 665 -1.60 14.47 22.53
CA TRP A 665 -2.49 15.56 22.90
C TRP A 665 -2.70 15.63 24.42
N VAL A 666 -3.14 14.51 25.03
CA VAL A 666 -3.35 14.43 26.48
C VAL A 666 -2.06 14.75 27.23
N ALA A 667 -0.94 14.14 26.81
CA ALA A 667 0.36 14.36 27.44
C ALA A 667 0.83 15.82 27.34
N CYS A 668 0.64 16.50 26.19
CA CYS A 668 0.97 17.92 26.02
C CYS A 668 0.25 18.81 27.03
N CYS A 669 -1.01 18.54 27.30
CA CYS A 669 -1.80 19.31 28.27
C CYS A 669 -1.23 19.23 29.70
N PHE A 670 -0.56 18.13 30.05
CA PHE A 670 0.05 17.95 31.36
C PHE A 670 1.55 18.32 31.44
N GLN A 671 2.15 18.74 30.34
CA GLN A 671 3.54 19.25 30.39
C GLN A 671 3.65 20.52 31.27
N ASN A 672 2.72 21.45 31.09
CA ASN A 672 2.73 22.73 31.76
C ASN A 672 1.67 22.83 32.87
N ASN A 673 0.70 21.94 32.92
CA ASN A 673 -0.33 21.88 33.93
C ASN A 673 -0.13 20.68 34.84
N ARG A 674 -0.26 20.87 36.15
CA ARG A 674 -0.25 19.75 37.09
C ARG A 674 -1.62 19.07 37.16
N ARG A 675 -2.69 19.90 37.01
CA ARG A 675 -4.09 19.44 37.08
C ARG A 675 -4.87 19.99 35.92
N MET A 676 -5.78 19.22 35.40
CA MET A 676 -6.70 19.62 34.34
C MET A 676 -7.97 18.76 34.38
N SER A 677 -9.13 19.39 34.15
CA SER A 677 -10.38 18.65 34.09
C SER A 677 -10.50 17.89 32.77
N ARG A 678 -11.14 16.70 32.79
CA ARG A 678 -11.51 15.95 31.60
C ARG A 678 -12.31 16.80 30.61
N ALA A 679 -13.28 17.58 31.09
CA ALA A 679 -14.05 18.48 30.24
C ALA A 679 -13.17 19.54 29.53
N GLY A 680 -12.16 20.07 30.21
CA GLY A 680 -11.18 20.99 29.61
C GLY A 680 -10.35 20.35 28.52
N LEU A 681 -9.86 19.10 28.72
CA LEU A 681 -9.13 18.33 27.74
C LEU A 681 -9.96 18.09 26.47
N LEU A 682 -11.22 17.68 26.63
CA LEU A 682 -12.14 17.43 25.53
C LEU A 682 -12.50 18.69 24.77
N ARG A 683 -12.81 19.81 25.48
CA ARG A 683 -13.13 21.10 24.84
C ARG A 683 -11.98 21.60 23.97
N LEU A 684 -10.77 21.63 24.51
CA LEU A 684 -9.60 22.10 23.77
C LEU A 684 -9.23 21.12 22.64
N GLY A 685 -9.36 19.80 22.90
CA GLY A 685 -9.10 18.77 21.91
C GLY A 685 -10.00 18.87 20.69
N ARG A 686 -11.31 19.02 20.89
CA ARG A 686 -12.28 19.23 19.78
C ARG A 686 -11.96 20.49 18.99
N GLY A 687 -11.61 21.59 19.63
CA GLY A 687 -11.24 22.81 18.94
C GLY A 687 -10.00 22.66 18.05
N LEU A 688 -8.99 21.93 18.49
CA LEU A 688 -7.74 21.72 17.74
C LEU A 688 -7.82 20.58 16.71
N TYR A 689 -8.77 19.66 16.89
CA TYR A 689 -8.85 18.46 16.08
C TYR A 689 -8.94 18.70 14.56
N PRO A 690 -9.73 19.64 14.03
CA PRO A 690 -9.81 19.90 12.60
C PRO A 690 -8.46 20.25 11.96
N PHE A 691 -7.57 20.91 12.69
CA PHE A 691 -6.22 21.23 12.22
C PHE A 691 -5.32 20.02 12.22
N LEU A 692 -5.37 19.21 13.28
CA LEU A 692 -4.63 17.95 13.38
C LEU A 692 -5.10 16.95 12.33
N GLN A 693 -6.41 16.86 12.09
CA GLN A 693 -7.01 15.99 11.08
C GLN A 693 -6.47 16.31 9.70
N GLN A 694 -6.48 17.57 9.30
CA GLN A 694 -5.96 17.98 7.99
C GLN A 694 -4.44 17.82 7.88
N GLU A 695 -3.68 18.14 8.94
CA GLU A 695 -2.22 18.07 8.93
C GLU A 695 -1.71 16.63 8.90
N LEU A 696 -2.41 15.72 9.60
CA LEU A 696 -1.98 14.33 9.81
C LEU A 696 -2.87 13.30 9.09
N PHE A 697 -3.86 13.73 8.33
CA PHE A 697 -4.81 12.85 7.62
C PHE A 697 -5.44 11.80 8.56
N LEU A 698 -6.08 12.28 9.64
CA LEU A 698 -6.70 11.41 10.64
C LEU A 698 -8.11 10.98 10.19
N PRO A 699 -8.50 9.70 10.42
CA PRO A 699 -9.77 9.16 9.93
C PRO A 699 -10.98 9.54 10.77
N TRP A 700 -10.77 10.00 12.01
CA TRP A 700 -11.82 10.10 13.01
C TRP A 700 -12.68 11.34 12.82
N SER A 701 -13.93 11.24 13.25
CA SER A 701 -14.78 12.40 13.58
C SER A 701 -14.32 13.06 14.88
N GLU A 702 -14.83 14.23 15.18
CA GLU A 702 -14.53 14.95 16.45
C GLU A 702 -14.95 14.12 17.69
N ASP A 703 -16.08 13.39 17.59
CA ASP A 703 -16.57 12.55 18.69
C ASP A 703 -15.75 11.28 18.85
N GLU A 704 -15.29 10.65 17.77
CA GLU A 704 -14.37 9.52 17.82
C GLU A 704 -13.01 9.94 18.39
N PHE A 705 -12.52 11.14 18.03
CA PHE A 705 -11.30 11.66 18.63
C PHE A 705 -11.47 11.94 20.13
N ALA A 706 -12.63 12.48 20.56
CA ALA A 706 -12.95 12.65 21.96
C ALA A 706 -12.98 11.30 22.73
N ALA A 707 -13.54 10.25 22.13
CA ALA A 707 -13.52 8.92 22.70
C ALA A 707 -12.09 8.37 22.84
N ARG A 708 -11.20 8.64 21.86
CA ARG A 708 -9.78 8.25 21.95
C ARG A 708 -9.02 9.04 23.04
N ILE A 709 -9.37 10.29 23.30
CA ILE A 709 -8.86 11.03 24.45
C ILE A 709 -9.23 10.30 25.76
N ASP A 710 -10.48 9.86 25.90
CA ASP A 710 -10.94 9.13 27.08
C ASP A 710 -10.23 7.78 27.25
N GLN A 711 -10.04 7.04 26.16
CA GLN A 711 -9.24 5.81 26.16
C GLN A 711 -7.80 6.08 26.61
N THR A 712 -7.19 7.15 26.11
CA THR A 712 -5.84 7.59 26.49
C THR A 712 -5.75 7.89 27.99
N ILE A 713 -6.73 8.62 28.52
CA ILE A 713 -6.80 8.92 29.96
C ILE A 713 -6.83 7.64 30.78
N ALA A 714 -7.68 6.66 30.38
CA ALA A 714 -7.77 5.38 31.06
C ALA A 714 -6.44 4.61 31.05
N VAL A 715 -5.73 4.58 29.92
CA VAL A 715 -4.40 3.96 29.83
C VAL A 715 -3.40 4.70 30.72
N PHE A 716 -3.35 6.03 30.67
CA PHE A 716 -2.40 6.83 31.45
C PHE A 716 -2.64 6.71 32.96
N VAL A 717 -3.90 6.57 33.40
CA VAL A 717 -4.22 6.32 34.80
C VAL A 717 -3.74 4.93 35.25
N ARG A 718 -3.97 3.91 34.44
CA ARG A 718 -3.51 2.54 34.72
C ARG A 718 -1.98 2.44 34.75
N GLU A 719 -1.27 3.19 33.89
CA GLU A 719 0.20 3.26 33.85
C GLU A 719 0.79 4.18 34.93
N GLY A 720 -0.03 4.79 35.79
CA GLY A 720 0.41 5.71 36.83
C GLY A 720 0.89 7.09 36.33
N LEU A 721 0.74 7.38 35.03
CA LEU A 721 1.12 8.66 34.45
C LEU A 721 0.19 9.79 34.88
N LEU A 722 -1.08 9.48 35.11
CA LEU A 722 -2.13 10.37 35.60
C LEU A 722 -2.89 9.70 36.76
N GLN A 723 -3.56 10.52 37.58
CA GLN A 723 -4.43 10.07 38.68
C GLN A 723 -5.71 10.90 38.70
N HIS A 724 -6.80 10.26 39.06
CA HIS A 724 -8.04 10.97 39.37
C HIS A 724 -7.91 11.68 40.74
N VAL A 725 -8.28 12.96 40.80
CA VAL A 725 -8.27 13.77 42.04
C VAL A 725 -9.68 13.86 42.64
N SER A 726 -10.71 13.88 41.78
CA SER A 726 -12.13 13.88 42.16
C SER A 726 -12.92 13.08 41.12
N GLU A 727 -13.99 12.44 41.59
CA GLU A 727 -14.93 11.65 40.78
C GLU A 727 -16.15 12.46 40.30
N ASP A 728 -16.21 13.75 40.59
CA ASP A 728 -17.30 14.64 40.17
C ASP A 728 -17.41 14.72 38.61
N GLU A 729 -18.56 15.12 38.08
CA GLU A 729 -18.89 15.14 36.64
C GLU A 729 -17.85 15.87 35.74
N GLY A 730 -17.00 16.69 36.29
CA GLY A 730 -15.88 17.33 35.59
C GLY A 730 -14.56 16.55 35.58
N GLY A 731 -14.44 15.48 36.35
CA GLY A 731 -13.31 14.55 36.51
C GLY A 731 -11.95 15.28 36.52
N MET A 732 -11.45 15.71 37.67
CA MET A 732 -10.13 16.35 37.75
C MET A 732 -9.02 15.33 37.70
N LEU A 733 -8.12 15.46 36.72
CA LEU A 733 -6.93 14.66 36.54
C LEU A 733 -5.68 15.39 36.99
N ALA A 734 -4.72 14.66 37.54
CA ALA A 734 -3.43 15.20 37.93
C ALA A 734 -2.28 14.29 37.52
N ARG A 735 -1.14 14.86 37.15
CA ARG A 735 0.13 14.13 37.07
C ARG A 735 0.87 14.19 38.41
N SER A 736 1.82 13.28 38.61
CA SER A 736 2.70 13.23 39.77
C SER A 736 3.43 14.57 39.98
N THR A 737 3.82 14.83 41.21
CA THR A 737 4.61 15.99 41.58
C THR A 737 6.10 15.67 41.53
N GLY A 738 6.88 16.64 41.13
CA GLY A 738 8.35 16.48 41.05
C GLY A 738 8.81 15.96 39.68
N GLN A 739 10.04 15.50 39.65
CA GLN A 739 10.69 14.93 38.47
C GLN A 739 10.77 13.40 38.66
N THR A 740 9.62 12.73 38.46
CA THR A 740 9.53 11.29 38.56
C THR A 740 9.61 10.65 37.16
N ASP A 741 9.85 9.36 37.08
CA ASP A 741 9.93 8.62 35.83
C ASP A 741 8.63 8.71 35.04
N GLU A 742 7.47 8.75 35.73
CA GLU A 742 6.16 8.88 35.09
C GLU A 742 6.01 10.25 34.41
N VAL A 743 6.49 11.32 35.07
CA VAL A 743 6.48 12.68 34.51
C VAL A 743 7.41 12.77 33.31
N PHE A 744 8.56 12.11 33.38
CA PHE A 744 9.51 12.04 32.26
C PHE A 744 8.88 11.32 31.06
N ARG A 745 8.29 10.14 31.28
CA ARG A 745 7.61 9.36 30.24
C ARG A 745 6.44 10.11 29.61
N LEU A 746 5.63 10.77 30.44
CA LEU A 746 4.52 11.59 29.96
C LEU A 746 5.00 12.76 29.08
N ARG A 747 6.08 13.45 29.48
CA ARG A 747 6.68 14.54 28.69
C ARG A 747 7.20 14.02 27.35
N ALA A 748 7.81 12.85 27.33
CA ALA A 748 8.34 12.25 26.11
C ALA A 748 7.23 12.01 25.07
N ILE A 749 6.07 11.49 25.48
CA ILE A 749 4.92 11.32 24.60
C ILE A 749 4.41 12.69 24.09
N GLY A 750 4.25 13.66 24.99
CA GLY A 750 3.73 14.99 24.64
C GLY A 750 4.62 15.75 23.66
N HIS A 751 5.94 15.55 23.73
CA HIS A 751 6.89 16.23 22.84
C HIS A 751 6.63 15.97 21.35
N SER A 752 6.03 14.83 21.01
CA SER A 752 5.77 14.43 19.62
C SER A 752 4.87 15.42 18.87
N LEU A 753 3.83 16.00 19.51
CA LEU A 753 2.94 16.99 18.89
C LEU A 753 3.27 18.44 19.25
N GLN A 754 4.13 18.67 20.22
CA GLN A 754 4.43 20.02 20.72
C GLN A 754 4.79 20.99 19.58
N GLN A 755 5.62 20.55 18.63
CA GLN A 755 6.05 21.37 17.49
C GLN A 755 4.88 21.79 16.57
N ALA A 756 3.83 20.98 16.44
CA ALA A 756 2.64 21.38 15.69
C ALA A 756 1.92 22.56 16.41
N PHE A 757 1.75 22.45 17.73
CA PHE A 757 1.11 23.51 18.51
C PHE A 757 1.94 24.81 18.56
N GLU A 758 3.27 24.70 18.57
CA GLU A 758 4.17 25.84 18.43
C GLU A 758 3.97 26.57 17.10
N ARG A 759 3.87 25.82 15.97
CA ARG A 759 3.56 26.40 14.66
C ARG A 759 2.20 27.09 14.63
N TYR A 760 1.18 26.46 15.21
CA TYR A 760 -0.16 27.05 15.27
C TYR A 760 -0.13 28.35 16.07
N TYR A 761 0.57 28.36 17.22
CA TYR A 761 0.70 29.55 18.02
C TYR A 761 1.52 30.65 17.33
N ILE A 762 2.56 30.33 16.58
CA ILE A 762 3.29 31.31 15.76
C ILE A 762 2.32 32.00 14.79
N ALA A 763 1.48 31.26 14.07
CA ALA A 763 0.55 31.85 13.10
C ALA A 763 -0.49 32.75 13.77
N ILE A 764 -1.04 32.32 14.90
CA ILE A 764 -1.98 33.12 15.70
C ILE A 764 -1.29 34.37 16.24
N SER A 765 -0.07 34.25 16.81
CA SER A 765 0.68 35.38 17.39
C SER A 765 1.05 36.41 16.33
N VAL A 766 1.44 36.01 15.13
CA VAL A 766 1.74 36.93 14.02
C VAL A 766 0.48 37.65 13.58
N LEU A 767 -0.67 36.98 13.48
CA LEU A 767 -1.94 37.61 13.13
C LEU A 767 -2.37 38.64 14.20
N VAL A 768 -2.44 38.23 15.47
CA VAL A 768 -2.90 39.07 16.59
C VAL A 768 -2.00 40.27 16.74
N LYS A 769 -0.69 40.12 16.61
CA LYS A 769 0.28 41.22 16.73
C LYS A 769 0.13 42.29 15.65
N ASN A 770 -0.21 41.90 14.42
CA ASN A 770 -0.38 42.82 13.30
C ASN A 770 -1.78 43.42 13.20
N GLY A 771 -2.78 42.79 13.83
CA GLY A 771 -4.18 43.24 13.80
C GLY A 771 -4.95 42.78 12.54
N PRO A 772 -6.29 42.85 12.57
CA PRO A 772 -7.14 42.47 11.46
C PRO A 772 -6.97 43.41 10.26
N GLY A 773 -7.06 42.89 9.04
CA GLY A 773 -7.01 43.69 7.78
C GLY A 773 -5.61 44.14 7.35
N VAL A 774 -4.54 43.71 8.04
CA VAL A 774 -3.17 44.13 7.73
C VAL A 774 -2.47 43.11 6.81
N LEU A 775 -2.56 41.82 7.09
CA LEU A 775 -1.82 40.76 6.41
C LEU A 775 -2.68 40.02 5.39
N GLY A 776 -2.15 39.75 4.22
CA GLY A 776 -2.68 38.75 3.30
C GLY A 776 -2.20 37.35 3.66
N ALA A 777 -2.86 36.30 3.14
CA ALA A 777 -2.50 34.90 3.46
C ALA A 777 -1.05 34.56 3.10
N ALA A 778 -0.54 35.01 1.94
CA ALA A 778 0.83 34.75 1.51
C ALA A 778 1.88 35.52 2.34
N GLU A 779 1.55 36.73 2.79
CA GLU A 779 2.38 37.51 3.70
C GLU A 779 2.47 36.84 5.06
N LEU A 780 1.34 36.42 5.62
CA LEU A 780 1.27 35.66 6.87
C LEU A 780 2.13 34.37 6.79
N GLU A 781 1.97 33.57 5.72
CA GLU A 781 2.78 32.38 5.49
C GLU A 781 4.29 32.67 5.53
N SER A 782 4.71 33.77 4.91
CA SER A 782 6.12 34.17 4.86
C SER A 782 6.63 34.64 6.24
N LEU A 783 5.85 35.43 6.96
CA LEU A 783 6.20 35.91 8.32
C LEU A 783 6.24 34.76 9.33
N CYS A 784 5.31 33.80 9.23
CA CYS A 784 5.32 32.59 10.06
C CYS A 784 6.58 31.74 9.81
N GLN A 785 6.99 31.58 8.56
CA GLN A 785 8.23 30.89 8.25
C GLN A 785 9.45 31.58 8.87
N GLN A 786 9.55 32.90 8.75
CA GLN A 786 10.65 33.66 9.34
C GLN A 786 10.67 33.54 10.87
N ALA A 787 9.52 33.64 11.52
CA ALA A 787 9.40 33.45 12.96
C ALA A 787 9.84 32.05 13.38
N ALA A 788 9.38 31.00 12.66
CA ALA A 788 9.76 29.62 12.92
C ALA A 788 11.27 29.38 12.72
N GLN A 789 11.86 29.92 11.67
CA GLN A 789 13.33 29.87 11.45
C GLN A 789 14.09 30.54 12.60
N ARG A 790 13.62 31.67 13.06
CA ARG A 790 14.23 32.40 14.19
C ARG A 790 14.11 31.62 15.50
N LEU A 791 12.97 31.00 15.75
CA LEU A 791 12.76 30.14 16.90
C LEU A 791 13.69 28.91 16.84
N SER A 792 13.82 28.32 15.67
CA SER A 792 14.72 27.18 15.41
C SER A 792 16.19 27.50 15.74
N LEU A 793 16.65 28.70 15.43
CA LEU A 793 18.01 29.14 15.79
C LEU A 793 18.20 29.31 17.31
N LEU A 794 17.14 29.66 18.05
CA LEU A 794 17.21 29.86 19.51
C LEU A 794 17.15 28.55 20.30
N TYR A 795 16.37 27.59 19.84
CA TYR A 795 16.08 26.34 20.57
C TYR A 795 16.63 25.08 19.87
N ALA A 796 17.27 25.23 18.70
CA ALA A 796 17.87 24.17 17.89
C ALA A 796 17.00 22.89 17.77
N PRO A 797 15.71 22.98 17.39
CA PRO A 797 14.93 21.77 17.17
C PRO A 797 15.51 20.99 16.01
N ALA A 798 15.73 19.69 16.22
CA ALA A 798 16.19 18.77 15.17
C ALA A 798 15.09 18.41 14.16
N ALA A 799 14.17 19.32 13.90
CA ALA A 799 12.97 19.09 13.10
C ALA A 799 12.83 20.14 11.97
N PRO A 800 13.39 19.85 10.81
CA PRO A 800 13.39 20.79 9.68
C PRO A 800 12.00 21.12 9.14
N GLU A 801 11.00 20.28 9.37
CA GLU A 801 9.60 20.54 9.04
C GLU A 801 9.01 21.70 9.86
N PHE A 802 9.66 22.12 10.93
CA PHE A 802 9.17 23.16 11.81
C PHE A 802 8.93 24.51 11.10
N PHE A 803 9.73 24.81 10.07
CA PHE A 803 9.59 26.03 9.26
C PHE A 803 9.10 25.77 7.83
N ASP A 804 8.45 24.61 7.58
CA ASP A 804 7.88 24.30 6.26
C ASP A 804 6.67 25.20 5.97
N LYS A 805 6.76 26.00 4.91
CA LYS A 805 5.68 26.88 4.43
C LYS A 805 4.37 26.14 4.18
N SER A 806 4.44 24.91 3.70
CA SER A 806 3.23 24.15 3.35
C SER A 806 2.35 23.84 4.57
N LEU A 807 2.97 23.63 5.74
CA LEU A 807 2.24 23.40 6.99
C LEU A 807 1.55 24.67 7.49
N PHE A 808 2.20 25.84 7.38
CA PHE A 808 1.55 27.13 7.69
C PHE A 808 0.40 27.43 6.72
N ARG A 809 0.60 27.16 5.42
CA ARG A 809 -0.46 27.32 4.41
C ARG A 809 -1.67 26.46 4.73
N GLY A 810 -1.47 25.18 5.06
CA GLY A 810 -2.54 24.27 5.48
C GLY A 810 -3.29 24.79 6.69
N PHE A 811 -2.57 25.23 7.72
CA PHE A 811 -3.18 25.81 8.93
C PHE A 811 -4.00 27.09 8.62
N ILE A 812 -3.45 28.01 7.83
CA ILE A 812 -4.16 29.25 7.42
C ILE A 812 -5.41 28.90 6.60
N GLN A 813 -5.30 27.95 5.69
CA GLN A 813 -6.44 27.50 4.90
C GLN A 813 -7.53 26.91 5.81
N LYS A 814 -7.18 26.07 6.79
CA LYS A 814 -8.15 25.50 7.72
C LYS A 814 -8.81 26.55 8.60
N MET A 815 -8.06 27.56 9.06
CA MET A 815 -8.65 28.70 9.77
C MET A 815 -9.70 29.44 8.91
N ARG A 816 -9.46 29.55 7.59
CA ARG A 816 -10.43 30.15 6.65
C ARG A 816 -11.66 29.27 6.47
N GLU A 817 -11.49 27.97 6.31
CA GLU A 817 -12.60 27.00 6.21
C GLU A 817 -13.49 27.02 7.45
N LEU A 818 -12.88 27.13 8.64
CA LEU A 818 -13.58 27.22 9.92
C LEU A 818 -14.09 28.64 10.23
N ARG A 819 -13.92 29.59 9.32
CA ARG A 819 -14.29 31.01 9.49
C ARG A 819 -13.72 31.64 10.77
N LEU A 820 -12.54 31.23 11.17
CA LEU A 820 -11.77 31.92 12.22
C LEU A 820 -11.05 33.14 11.66
N VAL A 821 -10.70 33.08 10.36
CA VAL A 821 -10.19 34.20 9.57
C VAL A 821 -10.91 34.26 8.22
N TRP A 822 -11.10 35.43 7.66
CA TRP A 822 -11.73 35.63 6.34
C TRP A 822 -11.07 36.81 5.60
N PRO A 823 -11.06 36.82 4.26
CA PRO A 823 -10.50 37.91 3.49
C PRO A 823 -11.44 39.11 3.42
N ASP A 824 -10.90 40.32 3.45
CA ASP A 824 -11.59 41.57 3.06
C ASP A 824 -11.58 41.76 1.53
N GLU A 825 -12.06 42.93 1.05
CA GLU A 825 -12.08 43.30 -0.37
C GLU A 825 -10.65 43.37 -0.99
N ASN A 826 -9.62 43.64 -0.19
CA ASN A 826 -8.22 43.70 -0.59
C ASN A 826 -7.47 42.37 -0.38
N SER A 827 -8.20 41.27 -0.14
CA SER A 827 -7.62 39.94 0.20
C SER A 827 -6.75 39.92 1.45
N LYS A 828 -6.93 40.91 2.36
CA LYS A 828 -6.33 40.92 3.69
C LYS A 828 -7.18 40.11 4.66
N LEU A 829 -6.56 39.46 5.64
CA LEU A 829 -7.23 38.59 6.60
C LEU A 829 -7.84 39.39 7.74
N LEU A 830 -9.15 39.25 7.92
CA LEU A 830 -9.89 39.70 9.07
C LEU A 830 -10.11 38.53 10.04
N PHE A 831 -10.25 38.85 11.32
CA PHE A 831 -10.58 37.94 12.42
C PHE A 831 -11.30 38.67 13.57
N ASP A 832 -11.89 37.90 14.46
CA ASP A 832 -12.65 38.43 15.63
C ASP A 832 -12.05 37.91 16.95
N GLU A 833 -12.76 38.21 18.07
CA GLU A 833 -12.37 37.84 19.43
C GLU A 833 -12.15 36.32 19.64
N ARG A 834 -12.67 35.47 18.77
CA ARG A 834 -12.45 34.02 18.84
C ARG A 834 -10.96 33.69 18.70
N LEU A 835 -10.23 34.39 17.81
CA LEU A 835 -8.81 34.17 17.64
C LEU A 835 -8.01 34.59 18.90
N ASP A 836 -8.41 35.65 19.55
CA ASP A 836 -7.81 36.08 20.83
C ASP A 836 -8.08 35.07 21.95
N ALA A 837 -9.27 34.45 21.97
CA ALA A 837 -9.58 33.38 22.91
C ALA A 837 -8.66 32.16 22.70
N TRP A 838 -8.41 31.80 21.44
CA TRP A 838 -7.48 30.74 21.08
C TRP A 838 -6.04 31.05 21.50
N ALA A 839 -5.58 32.26 21.29
CA ALA A 839 -4.28 32.74 21.79
C ALA A 839 -4.16 32.62 23.32
N LYS A 840 -5.22 32.95 24.07
CA LYS A 840 -5.26 32.79 25.52
C LYS A 840 -5.27 31.31 25.95
N ASP A 841 -5.96 30.41 25.21
CA ASP A 841 -6.02 28.98 25.51
C ASP A 841 -4.67 28.28 25.29
N ALA A 842 -3.78 28.84 24.49
CA ALA A 842 -2.42 28.31 24.29
C ALA A 842 -1.62 28.13 25.59
N LYS A 843 -2.00 28.87 26.69
CA LYS A 843 -1.38 28.71 28.02
C LYS A 843 -1.54 27.30 28.62
N PHE A 844 -2.55 26.55 28.19
CA PHE A 844 -2.78 25.18 28.65
C PHE A 844 -1.87 24.16 27.95
N ILE A 845 -1.27 24.52 26.82
CA ILE A 845 -0.50 23.62 25.97
C ILE A 845 0.98 24.02 25.97
N LEU A 846 1.28 25.32 25.85
CA LEU A 846 2.64 25.85 25.70
C LEU A 846 3.10 26.56 26.95
N GLY A 847 4.36 26.35 27.35
CA GLY A 847 5.00 26.96 28.48
C GLY A 847 5.09 28.50 28.35
N ARG A 848 5.11 29.19 29.49
CA ARG A 848 5.14 30.66 29.54
C ARG A 848 6.34 31.26 28.81
N GLU A 849 7.53 30.69 29.00
CA GLU A 849 8.76 31.20 28.36
C GLU A 849 8.70 31.05 26.83
N LEU A 850 8.24 29.92 26.36
CA LEU A 850 8.11 29.66 24.92
C LEU A 850 7.08 30.58 24.26
N ARG A 851 5.91 30.76 24.88
CA ARG A 851 4.88 31.71 24.40
C ARG A 851 5.40 33.13 24.31
N HIS A 852 6.04 33.61 25.40
CA HIS A 852 6.66 34.93 25.41
C HIS A 852 7.74 35.08 24.34
N THR A 853 8.56 34.06 24.13
CA THR A 853 9.57 34.08 23.07
C THR A 853 8.92 34.16 21.68
N ILE A 854 7.88 33.38 21.41
CA ILE A 854 7.14 33.42 20.14
C ILE A 854 6.54 34.80 19.89
N GLU A 855 5.87 35.41 20.91
CA GLU A 855 5.31 36.76 20.82
C GLU A 855 6.39 37.80 20.51
N ARG A 856 7.55 37.70 21.13
CA ARG A 856 8.69 38.61 20.92
C ARG A 856 9.32 38.50 19.54
N ILE A 857 9.46 37.26 19.00
CA ILE A 857 10.08 37.06 17.72
C ILE A 857 9.11 37.21 16.53
N SER A 858 7.80 37.21 16.81
CA SER A 858 6.77 37.40 15.78
C SER A 858 6.99 38.74 15.05
N PRO A 859 7.19 38.72 13.71
CA PRO A 859 7.49 39.91 12.97
C PRO A 859 6.24 40.80 12.81
N GLU A 860 6.45 42.09 12.72
CA GLU A 860 5.45 43.07 12.27
C GLU A 860 5.60 43.28 10.75
N ALA A 861 4.48 43.50 10.08
CA ALA A 861 4.49 43.91 8.70
C ALA A 861 5.20 45.24 8.54
N VAL A 862 6.06 45.34 7.55
CA VAL A 862 6.65 46.65 7.20
C VAL A 862 5.50 47.55 6.74
N LYS A 863 5.14 48.56 7.54
CA LYS A 863 4.21 49.57 7.07
C LYS A 863 4.82 50.24 5.83
N PRO A 864 4.05 50.40 4.72
CA PRO A 864 4.54 51.21 3.64
C PRO A 864 4.86 52.62 4.24
N GLU A 865 6.07 53.11 3.97
CA GLU A 865 6.38 54.50 4.30
C GLU A 865 5.30 55.36 3.64
N GLU A 866 4.56 56.12 4.44
CA GLU A 866 3.67 57.16 3.91
C GLU A 866 4.53 58.05 3.01
N PRO A 867 4.13 58.26 1.72
CA PRO A 867 4.86 59.21 0.90
C PRO A 867 4.92 60.54 1.65
N ALA A 868 6.14 60.96 1.93
CA ALA A 868 6.36 62.25 2.58
C ALA A 868 5.57 63.32 1.82
N ALA A 869 4.64 63.96 2.54
CA ALA A 869 3.71 64.99 2.06
C ALA A 869 4.46 66.20 1.52
#